data_2d304d93ec109bfb55adc2ac60967718
#
_entry.id   2d304d93ec109bfb55adc2ac60967718
#
_cell.length_a   1.000
_cell.length_b   1.000
_cell.length_c   1.000
_cell.angle_alpha   90.00
_cell.angle_beta   90.00
_cell.angle_gamma   90.00
#
_symmetry.space_group_name_H-M   'P 1'
#
loop_
_entity.id
_entity.type
_entity.pdbx_description
1 polymer ?
#
loop_
_entity_poly.entity_id
_entity_poly.type
_entity_poly.pdbx_seq_one_letter_code
_entity_poly.pdbx_strand_id
1 'polypeptide(L)'
;MCRLWIALIRLMKHRLASISLETLASTSSVTLAWVPLATLASILLVTQSAFAERRVVQLSELGIRPGTAENYTPLFQNALDELKAKTLNSSDTLELQLAPGIYTFSTEGAREATYFISNHDQPQPRQIGIHLKGWKHLILNGKGSEFLFDARMLPIVIDSCQGVELRALTIDFSNPQITQLHILETNTLLGTTFTPAPWVQWGIDAEGRLVTYGKNWLSVPEFGLAFDPSSREIIYRTSDLSFPNKQIQEVRDSHLLKEGKGSTPVLFAPEWRHPRLKAGMVFAARTGFRPQPGLFVTDSRGVRLEAITVHYAEGMGLLAQNTEDIYLRYFNVMLRPGATPSRYFTTEADATHFVGCRGTVSVQHSRFENMMDDAMNVHGVYLKVVRREGNALVGRFMHPQAYGLDWASIGDSVRLVTTTDIQQLGAPLRVSNIEVVDRAKDTGAKELKITFAERLPREISPRISLSLENLSRTPSVIFSDNLIRYNRARGILINTPRQVRITDNLFDHVSGAAILFSTDCNQWYESGGTQDVVIRGNIFQDVLTSLYQFTTAVISIHPIIPELERQKKPFYGRGVGSIRIEDNVFRTFDTPLLHAISVDGITWQRNRVEPTQSYPKYHPNQQPYRLEGCRNVTIDGKAY
;
A
#
# COMPACT_ATOMS: atom_id res chain seq x y z
N MET A 1 15.90 15.44 24.41
CA MET A 1 15.34 16.75 24.87
C MET A 1 14.47 16.62 26.11
N CYS A 2 13.63 15.63 26.31
CA CYS A 2 12.76 15.52 27.48
C CYS A 2 13.49 15.35 28.84
N ARG A 3 14.67 14.71 28.89
CA ARG A 3 15.46 14.55 30.11
C ARG A 3 16.20 15.83 30.55
N LEU A 4 16.51 16.74 29.64
CA LEU A 4 17.12 18.04 29.95
C LEU A 4 16.09 19.02 30.55
N TRP A 5 14.85 18.96 30.09
CA TRP A 5 13.76 19.81 30.60
C TRP A 5 13.35 19.46 32.03
N ILE A 6 13.33 18.18 32.37
CA ILE A 6 13.01 17.72 33.74
C ILE A 6 14.13 18.12 34.72
N ALA A 7 15.38 18.09 34.27
CA ALA A 7 16.51 18.56 35.09
C ALA A 7 16.47 20.07 35.33
N LEU A 8 16.09 20.88 34.33
CA LEU A 8 15.98 22.32 34.44
C LEU A 8 14.85 22.76 35.40
N ILE A 9 13.70 22.08 35.34
CA ILE A 9 12.57 22.34 36.25
C ILE A 9 12.91 21.97 37.71
N ARG A 10 13.68 20.90 37.93
CA ARG A 10 14.16 20.53 39.28
C ARG A 10 15.20 21.52 39.80
N LEU A 11 16.08 22.07 38.96
CA LEU A 11 17.05 23.09 39.35
C LEU A 11 16.36 24.41 39.71
N MET A 12 15.33 24.83 39.02
CA MET A 12 14.56 26.05 39.33
C MET A 12 13.74 25.90 40.61
N LYS A 13 13.19 24.73 40.93
CA LYS A 13 12.48 24.51 42.20
C LYS A 13 13.41 24.53 43.43
N HIS A 14 14.66 24.08 43.28
CA HIS A 14 15.63 24.11 44.39
C HIS A 14 16.23 25.50 44.66
N ARG A 15 16.24 26.43 43.70
CA ARG A 15 16.74 27.79 43.90
C ARG A 15 15.69 28.77 44.44
N LEU A 16 14.41 28.46 44.38
CA LEU A 16 13.33 29.29 44.92
C LEU A 16 12.99 28.99 46.39
N ALA A 17 13.53 27.91 46.96
CA ALA A 17 13.27 27.51 48.35
C ALA A 17 14.33 28.00 49.36
N SER A 18 15.35 28.77 48.94
CA SER A 18 16.46 29.20 49.80
C SER A 18 16.65 30.71 49.90
N ILE A 19 15.64 31.51 49.64
CA ILE A 19 15.70 32.95 49.92
C ILE A 19 14.84 33.21 51.15
N SER A 20 15.50 33.26 52.32
CA SER A 20 14.89 33.68 53.57
C SER A 20 14.77 35.23 53.62
N LEU A 21 13.66 35.69 54.16
CA LEU A 21 13.23 37.12 54.22
C LEU A 21 14.03 37.99 55.16
N GLU A 22 15.23 37.63 55.66
CA GLU A 22 15.91 38.33 56.72
C GLU A 22 17.20 39.10 56.35
N THR A 23 17.50 39.31 55.05
CA THR A 23 18.75 40.01 54.67
C THR A 23 18.54 41.18 53.70
N LEU A 24 17.55 42.02 53.94
CA LEU A 24 17.37 43.25 53.17
C LEU A 24 17.10 44.44 54.08
N ALA A 25 18.04 44.72 55.03
CA ALA A 25 18.16 46.00 55.69
C ALA A 25 19.64 46.34 55.80
N SER A 26 20.19 46.99 54.80
CA SER A 26 21.23 47.97 54.76
C SER A 26 21.94 48.01 53.41
N THR A 27 21.96 49.24 52.94
CA THR A 27 22.83 49.92 51.96
C THR A 27 22.24 50.20 50.58
N SER A 28 21.95 51.49 50.45
CA SER A 28 22.19 52.44 49.35
C SER A 28 21.65 52.09 47.93
N SER A 29 20.70 52.96 47.57
CA SER A 29 20.45 53.52 46.21
C SER A 29 20.81 52.69 44.98
N VAL A 30 19.84 51.94 44.54
CA VAL A 30 19.72 51.53 43.13
C VAL A 30 18.28 51.84 42.69
N THR A 31 18.15 52.68 41.67
CA THR A 31 16.89 53.03 41.02
C THR A 31 16.24 51.77 40.45
N LEU A 32 15.22 51.27 41.10
CA LEU A 32 14.32 50.26 40.53
C LEU A 32 13.50 50.90 39.41
N ALA A 33 13.80 50.55 38.15
CA ALA A 33 12.93 50.84 37.04
C ALA A 33 11.62 50.08 37.23
N TRP A 34 10.53 50.81 37.36
CA TRP A 34 9.17 50.29 37.40
C TRP A 34 8.87 49.55 36.07
N VAL A 35 8.86 48.24 36.06
CA VAL A 35 8.23 47.44 34.97
C VAL A 35 6.73 47.47 35.26
N PRO A 36 5.90 48.02 34.37
CA PRO A 36 4.46 48.09 34.60
C PRO A 36 3.88 46.70 34.80
N LEU A 37 3.04 46.51 35.82
CA LEU A 37 2.27 45.24 36.05
C LEU A 37 1.51 44.77 34.81
N ALA A 38 1.20 45.66 33.88
CA ALA A 38 0.61 45.33 32.57
C ALA A 38 1.50 44.45 31.70
N THR A 39 2.83 44.52 31.81
CA THR A 39 3.77 43.68 31.04
C THR A 39 3.86 42.26 31.61
N LEU A 40 3.74 42.09 32.92
CA LEU A 40 3.64 40.76 33.53
C LEU A 40 2.29 40.08 33.23
N ALA A 41 1.18 40.84 33.22
CA ALA A 41 -0.13 40.32 32.81
C ALA A 41 -0.17 39.95 31.33
N SER A 42 0.51 40.70 30.45
CA SER A 42 0.64 40.39 29.04
C SER A 42 1.52 39.16 28.79
N ILE A 43 2.54 38.92 29.58
CA ILE A 43 3.38 37.72 29.50
C ILE A 43 2.64 36.50 30.06
N LEU A 44 1.81 36.66 31.10
CA LEU A 44 0.93 35.56 31.58
C LEU A 44 -0.24 35.26 30.65
N LEU A 45 -0.73 36.24 29.88
CA LEU A 45 -1.77 36.03 28.87
C LEU A 45 -1.24 35.42 27.56
N VAL A 46 0.06 35.59 27.25
CA VAL A 46 0.69 34.98 26.05
C VAL A 46 1.16 33.55 26.30
N THR A 47 1.21 33.07 27.55
CA THR A 47 1.61 31.68 27.88
C THR A 47 0.45 30.73 28.16
N GLN A 48 -0.79 31.14 27.98
CA GLN A 48 -1.87 30.18 27.67
C GLN A 48 -1.81 29.80 26.17
N SER A 49 -0.69 29.22 25.73
CA SER A 49 -0.74 28.27 24.64
C SER A 49 -1.67 27.17 25.13
N ALA A 50 -2.92 27.21 24.68
CA ALA A 50 -3.89 26.17 24.93
C ALA A 50 -3.23 24.85 24.52
N PHE A 51 -2.81 24.06 25.49
CA PHE A 51 -2.45 22.67 25.20
C PHE A 51 -3.72 22.07 24.61
N ALA A 52 -3.63 21.63 23.36
CA ALA A 52 -4.75 20.96 22.72
C ALA A 52 -5.22 19.82 23.64
N GLU A 53 -6.42 19.93 24.16
CA GLU A 53 -7.00 18.96 25.08
C GLU A 53 -7.46 17.73 24.31
N ARG A 54 -7.29 16.55 24.91
CA ARG A 54 -7.79 15.30 24.33
C ARG A 54 -9.16 15.01 24.96
N ARG A 55 -10.21 15.16 24.16
CA ARG A 55 -11.56 14.82 24.52
C ARG A 55 -11.89 13.39 24.11
N VAL A 56 -12.28 12.56 25.04
CA VAL A 56 -12.69 11.16 24.81
C VAL A 56 -14.20 11.05 24.79
N VAL A 57 -14.73 10.37 23.76
CA VAL A 57 -16.15 10.02 23.62
C VAL A 57 -16.27 8.50 23.49
N GLN A 58 -17.03 7.88 24.37
CA GLN A 58 -17.37 6.47 24.28
C GLN A 58 -18.50 6.30 23.27
N LEU A 59 -18.26 5.59 22.15
CA LEU A 59 -19.30 5.37 21.15
C LEU A 59 -20.49 4.55 21.67
N SER A 60 -20.28 3.80 22.75
CA SER A 60 -21.35 3.11 23.47
C SER A 60 -22.40 4.04 24.10
N GLU A 61 -22.02 5.29 24.40
CA GLU A 61 -22.95 6.33 24.90
C GLU A 61 -23.84 6.87 23.77
N LEU A 62 -23.42 6.72 22.52
CA LEU A 62 -24.16 7.06 21.31
C LEU A 62 -24.94 5.86 20.73
N GLY A 63 -25.08 4.78 21.50
CA GLY A 63 -25.82 3.57 21.09
C GLY A 63 -25.01 2.59 20.25
N ILE A 64 -23.73 2.87 19.96
CA ILE A 64 -22.86 1.97 19.18
C ILE A 64 -22.19 0.97 20.13
N ARG A 65 -22.84 -0.17 20.35
CA ARG A 65 -22.36 -1.26 21.22
C ARG A 65 -22.32 -2.57 20.44
N PRO A 66 -21.34 -3.45 20.65
CA PRO A 66 -21.26 -4.71 19.91
C PRO A 66 -22.48 -5.60 20.22
N GLY A 67 -23.00 -6.26 19.18
CA GLY A 67 -24.14 -7.18 19.29
C GLY A 67 -25.51 -6.51 19.48
N THR A 68 -25.64 -5.19 19.37
CA THR A 68 -26.92 -4.47 19.53
C THR A 68 -27.60 -4.11 18.20
N ALA A 69 -26.91 -4.26 17.08
CA ALA A 69 -27.45 -4.05 15.74
C ALA A 69 -26.86 -5.09 14.76
N GLU A 70 -27.65 -5.48 13.77
CA GLU A 70 -27.18 -6.34 12.67
C GLU A 70 -26.34 -5.56 11.66
N ASN A 71 -26.61 -4.26 11.51
CA ASN A 71 -25.87 -3.37 10.61
C ASN A 71 -25.52 -2.05 11.32
N TYR A 72 -24.23 -1.79 11.49
CA TYR A 72 -23.73 -0.58 12.14
C TYR A 72 -23.48 0.59 11.19
N THR A 73 -23.58 0.40 9.87
CA THR A 73 -23.27 1.43 8.87
C THR A 73 -24.00 2.76 9.13
N PRO A 74 -25.34 2.80 9.23
CA PRO A 74 -26.05 4.05 9.48
C PRO A 74 -25.77 4.63 10.88
N LEU A 75 -25.61 3.78 11.90
CA LEU A 75 -25.34 4.24 13.26
C LEU A 75 -24.01 4.96 13.38
N PHE A 76 -22.94 4.37 12.81
CA PHE A 76 -21.62 5.00 12.78
C PHE A 76 -21.65 6.33 12.03
N GLN A 77 -22.28 6.35 10.86
CA GLN A 77 -22.27 7.55 10.03
C GLN A 77 -23.04 8.70 10.70
N ASN A 78 -24.19 8.43 11.29
CA ASN A 78 -24.97 9.43 12.01
C ASN A 78 -24.21 9.99 13.23
N ALA A 79 -23.55 9.12 14.01
CA ALA A 79 -22.74 9.53 15.13
C ALA A 79 -21.54 10.41 14.71
N LEU A 80 -20.86 10.05 13.63
CA LEU A 80 -19.77 10.84 13.09
C LEU A 80 -20.22 12.22 12.63
N ASP A 81 -21.38 12.33 11.98
CA ASP A 81 -21.93 13.61 11.53
C ASP A 81 -22.34 14.51 12.69
N GLU A 82 -23.02 13.95 13.70
CA GLU A 82 -23.40 14.68 14.89
C GLU A 82 -22.17 15.21 15.65
N LEU A 83 -21.17 14.37 15.86
CA LEU A 83 -19.93 14.75 16.54
C LEU A 83 -19.15 15.79 15.74
N LYS A 84 -19.09 15.65 14.42
CA LYS A 84 -18.41 16.60 13.56
C LYS A 84 -19.06 17.98 13.60
N ALA A 85 -20.37 18.05 13.56
CA ALA A 85 -21.12 19.32 13.69
C ALA A 85 -20.82 20.07 14.99
N LYS A 86 -20.55 19.31 16.09
CA LYS A 86 -20.20 19.86 17.40
C LYS A 86 -18.74 20.28 17.58
N THR A 87 -17.81 19.75 16.74
CA THR A 87 -16.37 19.88 16.96
C THR A 87 -15.62 20.65 15.87
N LEU A 88 -16.31 21.14 14.84
CA LEU A 88 -15.68 21.77 13.64
C LEU A 88 -14.73 22.93 13.94
N ASN A 89 -14.83 23.59 15.09
CA ASN A 89 -14.01 24.75 15.48
C ASN A 89 -13.02 24.46 16.62
N SER A 90 -12.89 23.19 17.04
CA SER A 90 -12.00 22.82 18.15
C SER A 90 -10.59 22.56 17.65
N SER A 91 -9.58 23.10 18.34
CA SER A 91 -8.17 22.71 18.17
C SER A 91 -7.82 21.42 18.91
N ASP A 92 -8.76 20.90 19.69
CA ASP A 92 -8.58 19.73 20.53
C ASP A 92 -8.63 18.43 19.73
N THR A 93 -7.98 17.41 20.26
CA THR A 93 -8.02 16.08 19.69
C THR A 93 -9.27 15.35 20.20
N LEU A 94 -10.16 14.98 19.29
CA LEU A 94 -11.30 14.11 19.60
C LEU A 94 -10.89 12.65 19.48
N GLU A 95 -11.03 11.89 20.57
CA GLU A 95 -10.87 10.43 20.52
C GLU A 95 -12.22 9.73 20.65
N LEU A 96 -12.59 8.95 19.65
CA LEU A 96 -13.74 8.07 19.64
C LEU A 96 -13.30 6.66 20.05
N GLN A 97 -13.83 6.13 21.14
CA GLN A 97 -13.51 4.81 21.64
C GLN A 97 -14.67 3.83 21.45
N LEU A 98 -14.37 2.66 20.89
CA LEU A 98 -15.30 1.54 20.80
C LEU A 98 -15.27 0.68 22.08
N ALA A 99 -16.37 0.06 22.40
CA ALA A 99 -16.36 -1.12 23.25
C ALA A 99 -15.81 -2.31 22.45
N PRO A 100 -14.91 -3.15 23.01
CA PRO A 100 -14.37 -4.30 22.30
C PRO A 100 -15.47 -5.26 21.82
N GLY A 101 -15.41 -5.68 20.56
CA GLY A 101 -16.37 -6.62 19.99
C GLY A 101 -16.40 -6.59 18.46
N ILE A 102 -17.37 -7.30 17.89
CA ILE A 102 -17.57 -7.38 16.43
C ILE A 102 -18.69 -6.41 16.05
N TYR A 103 -18.43 -5.64 15.00
CA TYR A 103 -19.38 -4.69 14.42
C TYR A 103 -19.56 -5.04 12.93
N THR A 104 -20.77 -5.45 12.55
CA THR A 104 -21.09 -5.83 11.18
C THR A 104 -21.56 -4.63 10.37
N PHE A 105 -21.00 -4.46 9.17
CA PHE A 105 -21.34 -3.39 8.24
C PHE A 105 -21.94 -3.97 6.97
N SER A 106 -22.96 -3.31 6.46
CA SER A 106 -23.68 -3.67 5.25
C SER A 106 -24.00 -2.43 4.40
N THR A 107 -24.47 -2.65 3.18
CA THR A 107 -24.75 -1.56 2.23
C THR A 107 -26.01 -0.77 2.55
N GLU A 108 -26.93 -1.30 3.33
CA GLU A 108 -28.15 -0.60 3.73
C GLU A 108 -27.82 0.61 4.61
N GLY A 109 -28.19 1.81 4.15
CA GLY A 109 -27.87 3.07 4.81
C GLY A 109 -26.42 3.52 4.64
N ALA A 110 -25.65 2.87 3.78
CA ALA A 110 -24.31 3.32 3.42
C ALA A 110 -24.35 4.63 2.64
N ARG A 111 -23.35 5.48 2.84
CA ARG A 111 -23.16 6.65 2.01
C ARG A 111 -22.66 6.27 0.64
N GLU A 112 -23.14 7.00 -0.36
CA GLU A 112 -22.65 6.90 -1.72
C GLU A 112 -21.77 8.10 -2.05
N ALA A 113 -20.63 7.84 -2.70
CA ALA A 113 -19.76 8.87 -3.24
C ALA A 113 -19.00 8.37 -4.48
N THR A 114 -18.60 9.31 -5.31
CA THR A 114 -17.74 9.05 -6.46
C THR A 114 -16.29 9.20 -6.03
N TYR A 115 -15.52 8.11 -6.10
CA TYR A 115 -14.08 8.09 -5.89
C TYR A 115 -13.39 7.33 -7.01
N PHE A 116 -12.50 8.02 -7.72
CA PHE A 116 -11.57 7.38 -8.66
C PHE A 116 -10.34 6.92 -7.87
N ILE A 117 -10.25 5.63 -7.65
CA ILE A 117 -9.20 5.03 -6.84
C ILE A 117 -8.14 4.44 -7.77
N SER A 118 -6.91 4.93 -7.67
CA SER A 118 -5.80 4.43 -8.50
C SER A 118 -5.58 2.93 -8.33
N ASN A 119 -5.14 2.28 -9.39
CA ASN A 119 -4.82 0.84 -9.42
C ASN A 119 -5.98 -0.09 -9.00
N HIS A 120 -7.23 0.43 -9.07
CA HIS A 120 -8.46 -0.33 -8.86
C HIS A 120 -9.39 -0.18 -10.06
N ASP A 121 -10.32 -1.12 -10.20
CA ASP A 121 -11.46 -0.96 -11.09
C ASP A 121 -12.36 0.16 -10.57
N GLN A 122 -13.14 0.79 -11.47
CA GLN A 122 -13.82 2.04 -11.17
C GLN A 122 -15.37 1.91 -11.09
N PRO A 123 -15.93 0.99 -10.26
CA PRO A 123 -17.37 0.97 -10.06
C PRO A 123 -17.82 2.27 -9.37
N GLN A 124 -18.88 2.90 -9.90
CA GLN A 124 -19.45 4.14 -9.35
C GLN A 124 -20.99 4.05 -9.29
N PRO A 125 -21.65 4.68 -8.32
CA PRO A 125 -21.06 5.25 -7.09
C PRO A 125 -20.52 4.15 -6.17
N ARG A 126 -19.64 4.52 -5.21
CA ARG A 126 -19.14 3.60 -4.19
C ARG A 126 -19.97 3.71 -2.92
N GLN A 127 -20.39 2.58 -2.37
CA GLN A 127 -21.03 2.48 -1.06
C GLN A 127 -19.96 2.42 0.01
N ILE A 128 -20.06 3.26 1.04
CA ILE A 128 -19.01 3.47 2.04
C ILE A 128 -19.52 3.09 3.42
N GLY A 129 -18.75 2.25 4.11
CA GLY A 129 -19.05 1.84 5.48
C GLY A 129 -18.82 2.96 6.50
N ILE A 130 -17.59 3.46 6.58
CA ILE A 130 -17.21 4.55 7.48
C ILE A 130 -16.54 5.64 6.65
N HIS A 131 -17.14 6.83 6.63
CA HIS A 131 -16.67 7.96 5.85
C HIS A 131 -16.14 9.10 6.74
N LEU A 132 -14.81 9.12 6.95
CA LEU A 132 -14.12 10.20 7.63
C LEU A 132 -13.71 11.26 6.61
N LYS A 133 -14.54 12.31 6.46
CA LYS A 133 -14.28 13.38 5.49
C LYS A 133 -14.06 14.71 6.19
N GLY A 134 -12.93 15.38 5.90
CA GLY A 134 -12.61 16.72 6.40
C GLY A 134 -12.46 16.81 7.93
N TRP A 135 -12.05 15.73 8.59
CA TRP A 135 -11.75 15.73 10.01
C TRP A 135 -10.38 16.32 10.31
N LYS A 136 -10.29 17.00 11.47
CA LYS A 136 -9.02 17.46 12.03
C LYS A 136 -8.84 16.87 13.42
N HIS A 137 -7.63 16.36 13.71
CA HIS A 137 -7.25 15.85 15.04
C HIS A 137 -8.24 14.81 15.61
N LEU A 138 -8.58 13.79 14.79
CA LEU A 138 -9.47 12.71 15.18
C LEU A 138 -8.67 11.42 15.45
N ILE A 139 -9.00 10.74 16.54
CA ILE A 139 -8.54 9.38 16.83
C ILE A 139 -9.77 8.47 16.87
N LEU A 140 -9.80 7.44 16.01
CA LEU A 140 -10.74 6.33 16.13
C LEU A 140 -10.02 5.14 16.74
N ASN A 141 -10.33 4.83 17.99
CA ASN A 141 -9.72 3.77 18.76
C ASN A 141 -10.67 2.57 18.86
N GLY A 142 -10.35 1.53 18.09
CA GLY A 142 -11.13 0.29 18.03
C GLY A 142 -11.06 -0.57 19.29
N LYS A 143 -10.08 -0.34 20.19
CA LYS A 143 -9.87 -1.16 21.40
C LYS A 143 -9.80 -2.66 21.14
N GLY A 144 -9.29 -3.06 19.96
CA GLY A 144 -9.23 -4.45 19.52
C GLY A 144 -10.51 -4.97 18.87
N SER A 145 -11.45 -4.09 18.52
CA SER A 145 -12.68 -4.47 17.83
C SER A 145 -12.45 -4.93 16.40
N GLU A 146 -13.37 -5.73 15.89
CA GLU A 146 -13.41 -6.20 14.51
C GLU A 146 -14.56 -5.52 13.75
N PHE A 147 -14.26 -4.97 12.59
CA PHE A 147 -15.21 -4.51 11.59
C PHE A 147 -15.38 -5.60 10.54
N LEU A 148 -16.54 -6.22 10.53
CA LEU A 148 -16.88 -7.32 9.63
C LEU A 148 -17.85 -6.81 8.57
N PHE A 149 -17.42 -6.85 7.31
CA PHE A 149 -18.23 -6.42 6.16
C PHE A 149 -18.92 -7.63 5.53
N ASP A 150 -20.24 -7.55 5.36
CA ASP A 150 -21.06 -8.65 4.82
C ASP A 150 -21.46 -8.45 3.36
N ALA A 151 -21.02 -7.34 2.75
CA ALA A 151 -21.35 -6.98 1.38
C ALA A 151 -20.13 -6.30 0.73
N ARG A 152 -20.13 -6.22 -0.62
CA ARG A 152 -19.15 -5.42 -1.37
C ARG A 152 -19.39 -3.93 -1.10
N MET A 153 -18.46 -3.30 -0.41
CA MET A 153 -18.48 -1.87 -0.10
C MET A 153 -17.06 -1.40 0.24
N LEU A 154 -16.81 -0.09 0.12
CA LEU A 154 -15.57 0.53 0.55
C LEU A 154 -15.57 0.68 2.09
N PRO A 155 -14.77 -0.11 2.82
CA PRO A 155 -14.93 -0.22 4.27
C PRO A 155 -14.72 1.09 5.01
N ILE A 156 -13.55 1.72 4.83
CA ILE A 156 -13.18 2.96 5.54
C ILE A 156 -12.55 3.94 4.55
N VAL A 157 -13.05 5.16 4.55
CA VAL A 157 -12.50 6.29 3.77
C VAL A 157 -12.02 7.39 4.70
N ILE A 158 -10.78 7.87 4.48
CA ILE A 158 -10.20 9.06 5.10
C ILE A 158 -9.96 10.07 3.97
N ASP A 159 -10.83 11.07 3.84
CA ASP A 159 -10.84 12.04 2.74
C ASP A 159 -10.67 13.47 3.27
N SER A 160 -9.70 14.20 2.73
CA SER A 160 -9.44 15.62 3.05
C SER A 160 -9.27 15.88 4.55
N CYS A 161 -8.62 14.95 5.25
CA CYS A 161 -8.42 14.98 6.69
C CYS A 161 -7.02 15.48 7.09
N GLN A 162 -6.90 15.97 8.32
CA GLN A 162 -5.63 16.40 8.90
C GLN A 162 -5.44 15.82 10.31
N GLY A 163 -4.34 15.08 10.54
CA GLY A 163 -4.03 14.52 11.86
C GLY A 163 -5.05 13.49 12.33
N VAL A 164 -5.45 12.57 11.42
CA VAL A 164 -6.35 11.47 11.75
C VAL A 164 -5.56 10.22 12.11
N GLU A 165 -5.96 9.55 13.17
CA GLU A 165 -5.39 8.29 13.61
C GLU A 165 -6.47 7.21 13.74
N LEU A 166 -6.26 6.05 13.11
CA LEU A 166 -6.99 4.82 13.40
C LEU A 166 -6.09 3.88 14.18
N ARG A 167 -6.60 3.28 15.26
CA ARG A 167 -5.81 2.34 16.05
C ARG A 167 -6.61 1.15 16.58
N ALA A 168 -5.88 0.04 16.78
CA ALA A 168 -6.38 -1.18 17.42
C ALA A 168 -7.71 -1.68 16.82
N LEU A 169 -7.71 -1.92 15.50
CA LEU A 169 -8.89 -2.28 14.72
C LEU A 169 -8.57 -3.42 13.75
N THR A 170 -9.49 -4.35 13.59
CA THR A 170 -9.44 -5.43 12.60
C THR A 170 -10.49 -5.21 11.52
N ILE A 171 -10.14 -5.46 10.26
CA ILE A 171 -11.03 -5.41 9.10
C ILE A 171 -11.08 -6.79 8.46
N ASP A 172 -12.28 -7.31 8.25
CA ASP A 172 -12.50 -8.56 7.53
C ASP A 172 -13.83 -8.54 6.78
N PHE A 173 -14.02 -9.51 5.89
CA PHE A 173 -15.27 -9.77 5.18
C PHE A 173 -15.78 -11.16 5.52
N SER A 174 -17.08 -11.28 5.76
CA SER A 174 -17.72 -12.57 6.06
C SER A 174 -17.68 -13.53 4.88
N ASN A 175 -17.77 -13.00 3.66
CA ASN A 175 -17.75 -13.77 2.41
C ASN A 175 -16.80 -13.12 1.40
N PRO A 176 -15.50 -13.53 1.41
CA PRO A 176 -14.51 -13.06 0.45
C PRO A 176 -14.84 -13.41 -1.00
N GLN A 177 -14.55 -12.50 -1.95
CA GLN A 177 -14.72 -12.72 -3.39
C GLN A 177 -13.77 -13.80 -3.92
N ILE A 178 -12.58 -13.95 -3.34
CA ILE A 178 -11.65 -15.03 -3.70
C ILE A 178 -12.25 -16.36 -3.29
N THR A 179 -12.38 -17.25 -4.26
CA THR A 179 -13.01 -18.56 -4.10
C THR A 179 -11.97 -19.59 -3.68
N GLN A 180 -12.02 -20.07 -2.44
CA GLN A 180 -11.13 -21.14 -2.01
C GLN A 180 -11.67 -22.51 -2.35
N LEU A 181 -10.85 -23.30 -3.05
CA LEU A 181 -11.15 -24.67 -3.49
C LEU A 181 -10.14 -25.63 -2.87
N HIS A 182 -10.60 -26.73 -2.31
CA HIS A 182 -9.77 -27.82 -1.81
C HIS A 182 -9.70 -28.91 -2.86
N ILE A 183 -8.51 -29.22 -3.35
CA ILE A 183 -8.27 -30.22 -4.40
C ILE A 183 -8.33 -31.61 -3.76
N LEU A 184 -9.29 -32.42 -4.18
CA LEU A 184 -9.49 -33.78 -3.70
C LEU A 184 -8.69 -34.79 -4.50
N GLU A 185 -8.82 -34.70 -5.84
CA GLU A 185 -8.11 -35.56 -6.79
C GLU A 185 -7.75 -34.76 -8.03
N THR A 186 -6.67 -35.15 -8.68
CA THR A 186 -6.27 -34.57 -9.98
C THR A 186 -5.75 -35.66 -10.92
N ASN A 187 -6.14 -35.58 -12.17
CA ASN A 187 -5.70 -36.47 -13.23
C ASN A 187 -5.44 -35.65 -14.50
N THR A 188 -4.22 -35.72 -15.03
CA THR A 188 -3.81 -34.97 -16.23
C THR A 188 -4.53 -35.39 -17.53
N LEU A 189 -5.27 -36.50 -17.53
CA LEU A 189 -6.07 -36.96 -18.67
C LEU A 189 -7.56 -36.70 -18.47
N LEU A 190 -8.06 -36.82 -17.24
CA LEU A 190 -9.50 -36.79 -16.95
C LEU A 190 -9.98 -35.43 -16.42
N GLY A 191 -9.21 -34.75 -15.55
CA GLY A 191 -9.59 -33.51 -14.93
C GLY A 191 -9.30 -33.48 -13.43
N THR A 192 -9.87 -32.51 -12.73
CA THR A 192 -9.65 -32.25 -11.29
C THR A 192 -10.96 -32.28 -10.52
N THR A 193 -10.98 -33.00 -9.41
CA THR A 193 -12.09 -33.04 -8.45
C THR A 193 -11.75 -32.16 -7.25
N PHE A 194 -12.69 -31.34 -6.80
CA PHE A 194 -12.48 -30.37 -5.75
C PHE A 194 -13.76 -30.09 -4.96
N THR A 195 -13.63 -29.40 -3.82
CA THR A 195 -14.74 -28.88 -3.02
C THR A 195 -14.51 -27.41 -2.68
N PRO A 196 -15.52 -26.53 -2.83
CA PRO A 196 -15.45 -25.16 -2.32
C PRO A 196 -15.35 -25.16 -0.79
N ALA A 197 -14.65 -24.16 -0.23
CA ALA A 197 -14.62 -23.96 1.22
C ALA A 197 -16.04 -23.66 1.77
N PRO A 198 -16.37 -24.06 3.02
CA PRO A 198 -17.74 -24.00 3.55
C PRO A 198 -18.38 -22.60 3.58
N TRP A 199 -17.58 -21.53 3.59
CA TRP A 199 -18.09 -20.15 3.54
C TRP A 199 -18.39 -19.66 2.13
N VAL A 200 -17.95 -20.37 1.07
CA VAL A 200 -18.15 -19.97 -0.33
C VAL A 200 -19.59 -20.24 -0.71
N GLN A 201 -20.31 -19.21 -1.10
CA GLN A 201 -21.61 -19.34 -1.75
C GLN A 201 -21.39 -19.52 -3.25
N TRP A 202 -21.94 -20.57 -3.84
CA TRP A 202 -21.65 -20.94 -5.21
C TRP A 202 -22.86 -21.57 -5.93
N GLY A 203 -22.79 -21.62 -7.23
CA GLY A 203 -23.70 -22.34 -8.13
C GLY A 203 -22.99 -22.70 -9.42
N ILE A 204 -23.69 -23.45 -10.27
CA ILE A 204 -23.25 -23.71 -11.65
C ILE A 204 -24.24 -23.00 -12.56
N ASP A 205 -23.76 -22.13 -13.45
CA ASP A 205 -24.60 -21.38 -14.37
C ASP A 205 -25.01 -22.22 -15.61
N ALA A 206 -25.79 -21.62 -16.51
CA ALA A 206 -26.29 -22.28 -17.70
C ALA A 206 -25.19 -22.69 -18.69
N GLU A 207 -24.03 -22.02 -18.62
CA GLU A 207 -22.84 -22.33 -19.41
C GLU A 207 -21.94 -23.40 -18.77
N GLY A 208 -22.35 -23.93 -17.60
CA GLY A 208 -21.61 -24.94 -16.85
C GLY A 208 -20.37 -24.38 -16.15
N ARG A 209 -20.37 -23.09 -15.77
CA ARG A 209 -19.29 -22.45 -15.02
C ARG A 209 -19.61 -22.41 -13.52
N LEU A 210 -18.59 -22.58 -12.71
CA LEU A 210 -18.69 -22.28 -11.28
C LEU A 210 -18.84 -20.77 -11.11
N VAL A 211 -19.94 -20.37 -10.50
CA VAL A 211 -20.23 -18.98 -10.13
C VAL A 211 -20.23 -18.87 -8.63
N THR A 212 -19.55 -17.89 -8.10
CA THR A 212 -19.56 -17.58 -6.67
C THR A 212 -20.19 -16.23 -6.43
N TYR A 213 -20.86 -16.05 -5.30
CA TYR A 213 -21.63 -14.83 -5.06
C TYR A 213 -21.71 -14.46 -3.58
N GLY A 214 -21.98 -13.20 -3.34
CA GLY A 214 -22.30 -12.65 -2.03
C GLY A 214 -23.51 -11.73 -2.12
N LYS A 215 -23.72 -10.92 -1.09
CA LYS A 215 -24.93 -10.12 -0.92
C LYS A 215 -25.21 -9.18 -2.11
N ASN A 216 -24.19 -8.55 -2.67
CA ASN A 216 -24.31 -7.62 -3.81
C ASN A 216 -23.22 -7.81 -4.86
N TRP A 217 -22.68 -9.01 -4.98
CA TRP A 217 -21.65 -9.32 -5.97
C TRP A 217 -21.79 -10.75 -6.50
N LEU A 218 -21.28 -10.93 -7.71
CA LEU A 218 -21.15 -12.21 -8.39
C LEU A 218 -19.75 -12.26 -9.02
N SER A 219 -19.13 -13.44 -9.01
CA SER A 219 -17.81 -13.68 -9.56
C SER A 219 -17.78 -14.98 -10.34
N VAL A 220 -17.06 -15.00 -11.47
CA VAL A 220 -16.78 -16.18 -12.27
C VAL A 220 -15.27 -16.35 -12.29
N PRO A 221 -14.67 -17.11 -11.38
CA PRO A 221 -13.22 -17.23 -11.30
C PRO A 221 -12.62 -17.89 -12.56
N GLU A 222 -11.47 -17.37 -13.01
CA GLU A 222 -10.82 -17.80 -14.27
C GLU A 222 -9.39 -18.28 -14.06
N PHE A 223 -8.75 -17.86 -12.98
CA PHE A 223 -7.38 -18.23 -12.63
C PHE A 223 -7.18 -18.15 -11.11
N GLY A 224 -6.03 -18.54 -10.61
CA GLY A 224 -5.74 -18.46 -9.19
C GLY A 224 -4.37 -18.98 -8.80
N LEU A 225 -4.15 -19.08 -7.50
CA LEU A 225 -2.91 -19.58 -6.91
C LEU A 225 -3.14 -20.90 -6.18
N ALA A 226 -2.19 -21.82 -6.35
CA ALA A 226 -2.16 -23.07 -5.61
C ALA A 226 -1.22 -22.93 -4.38
N PHE A 227 -1.68 -23.42 -3.23
CA PHE A 227 -0.96 -23.37 -1.96
C PHE A 227 -0.72 -24.76 -1.40
N ASP A 228 0.43 -24.94 -0.76
CA ASP A 228 0.71 -26.08 0.07
C ASP A 228 -0.12 -26.00 1.38
N PRO A 229 -0.87 -27.05 1.74
CA PRO A 229 -1.76 -27.01 2.89
C PRO A 229 -1.01 -26.95 4.25
N SER A 230 0.23 -27.41 4.30
CA SER A 230 1.01 -27.47 5.53
C SER A 230 1.80 -26.19 5.81
N SER A 231 2.48 -25.65 4.80
CA SER A 231 3.31 -24.45 4.90
C SER A 231 2.54 -23.16 4.61
N ARG A 232 1.44 -23.22 3.84
CA ARG A 232 0.67 -22.10 3.29
C ARG A 232 1.42 -21.28 2.25
N GLU A 233 2.50 -21.82 1.73
CA GLU A 233 3.28 -21.23 0.65
C GLU A 233 2.59 -21.42 -0.70
N ILE A 234 2.81 -20.48 -1.63
CA ILE A 234 2.48 -20.68 -3.03
C ILE A 234 3.37 -21.79 -3.58
N ILE A 235 2.78 -22.71 -4.33
CA ILE A 235 3.53 -23.86 -4.88
C ILE A 235 4.69 -23.36 -5.73
N TYR A 236 5.87 -23.87 -5.40
CA TYR A 236 7.14 -23.52 -6.06
C TYR A 236 7.06 -23.58 -7.60
N ARG A 237 7.58 -22.55 -8.26
CA ARG A 237 7.57 -22.37 -9.72
C ARG A 237 6.16 -22.30 -10.31
N THR A 238 5.18 -21.82 -9.55
CA THR A 238 3.87 -21.47 -10.07
C THR A 238 3.62 -19.97 -9.90
N SER A 239 2.85 -19.41 -10.81
CA SER A 239 2.22 -18.10 -10.69
C SER A 239 0.71 -18.27 -10.81
N ASP A 240 0.00 -17.32 -11.39
CA ASP A 240 -1.42 -17.52 -11.70
C ASP A 240 -1.60 -18.74 -12.60
N LEU A 241 -2.31 -19.74 -12.10
CA LEU A 241 -2.70 -20.93 -12.85
C LEU A 241 -4.09 -20.72 -13.42
N SER A 242 -4.29 -21.08 -14.68
CA SER A 242 -5.61 -21.07 -15.29
C SER A 242 -6.56 -22.00 -14.54
N PHE A 243 -7.76 -21.53 -14.31
CA PHE A 243 -8.91 -22.32 -13.89
C PHE A 243 -9.87 -22.42 -15.08
N PRO A 244 -9.85 -23.52 -15.86
CA PRO A 244 -10.76 -23.73 -16.98
C PRO A 244 -12.17 -23.91 -16.44
N ASN A 245 -12.84 -22.81 -16.16
CA ASN A 245 -14.14 -22.75 -15.51
C ASN A 245 -15.26 -22.98 -16.52
N LYS A 246 -15.39 -24.21 -16.97
CA LYS A 246 -16.45 -24.66 -17.89
C LYS A 246 -16.70 -26.17 -17.74
N GLN A 247 -17.91 -26.61 -18.08
CA GLN A 247 -18.36 -28.00 -17.94
C GLN A 247 -18.18 -28.54 -16.52
N ILE A 248 -18.27 -27.68 -15.51
CA ILE A 248 -18.21 -28.09 -14.12
C ILE A 248 -19.42 -28.93 -13.78
N GLN A 249 -19.20 -30.05 -13.10
CA GLN A 249 -20.22 -31.02 -12.75
C GLN A 249 -20.24 -31.31 -11.26
N GLU A 250 -21.41 -31.39 -10.67
CA GLU A 250 -21.56 -31.89 -9.32
C GLU A 250 -21.50 -33.42 -9.31
N VAL A 251 -20.62 -33.98 -8.50
CA VAL A 251 -20.41 -35.41 -8.37
C VAL A 251 -21.30 -35.93 -7.24
N ARG A 252 -22.31 -36.76 -7.57
CA ARG A 252 -23.27 -37.29 -6.59
C ARG A 252 -22.89 -38.64 -6.00
N ASP A 253 -22.18 -39.49 -6.79
CA ASP A 253 -21.77 -40.83 -6.41
C ASP A 253 -20.24 -40.97 -6.47
N SER A 254 -19.54 -40.49 -5.46
CA SER A 254 -18.09 -40.69 -5.39
C SER A 254 -17.69 -41.33 -4.06
N HIS A 255 -16.62 -42.13 -4.09
CA HIS A 255 -15.98 -42.65 -2.89
C HIS A 255 -15.54 -41.52 -1.95
N LEU A 256 -15.26 -40.35 -2.51
CA LEU A 256 -14.90 -39.11 -1.78
C LEU A 256 -16.02 -38.56 -0.90
N LEU A 257 -17.30 -38.84 -1.24
CA LEU A 257 -18.46 -38.49 -0.41
C LEU A 257 -18.55 -39.34 0.87
N LYS A 258 -17.92 -40.52 0.89
CA LYS A 258 -17.98 -41.47 2.01
C LYS A 258 -16.98 -41.17 3.11
N GLU A 259 -15.89 -40.44 2.82
CA GLU A 259 -14.86 -40.07 3.80
C GLU A 259 -15.12 -38.75 4.51
N GLY A 260 -16.02 -37.91 3.97
CA GLY A 260 -16.40 -36.62 4.53
C GLY A 260 -17.55 -36.72 5.54
N LYS A 261 -17.34 -36.36 6.78
CA LYS A 261 -18.40 -36.13 7.77
C LYS A 261 -19.17 -34.86 7.39
N GLY A 262 -20.17 -34.95 6.56
CA GLY A 262 -21.05 -33.82 6.18
C GLY A 262 -21.29 -33.75 4.68
N SER A 263 -22.38 -33.08 4.30
CA SER A 263 -22.86 -32.89 2.93
C SER A 263 -22.03 -31.85 2.13
N THR A 264 -20.71 -31.92 2.19
CA THR A 264 -19.88 -31.00 1.40
C THR A 264 -19.94 -31.42 -0.07
N PRO A 265 -20.35 -30.53 -0.98
CA PRO A 265 -20.49 -30.84 -2.39
C PRO A 265 -19.13 -31.11 -3.02
N VAL A 266 -19.06 -32.12 -3.86
CA VAL A 266 -17.89 -32.48 -4.65
C VAL A 266 -18.14 -32.06 -6.09
N LEU A 267 -17.21 -31.29 -6.65
CA LEU A 267 -17.28 -30.76 -8.02
C LEU A 267 -16.16 -31.37 -8.85
N PHE A 268 -16.45 -31.57 -10.13
CA PHE A 268 -15.49 -32.08 -11.13
C PHE A 268 -15.35 -31.10 -12.28
N ALA A 269 -14.10 -30.75 -12.63
CA ALA A 269 -13.72 -29.92 -13.76
C ALA A 269 -12.95 -30.79 -14.79
N PRO A 270 -13.57 -31.26 -15.89
CA PRO A 270 -12.94 -32.18 -16.85
C PRO A 270 -11.77 -31.53 -17.62
N GLU A 271 -11.78 -30.23 -17.78
CA GLU A 271 -10.71 -29.50 -18.49
C GLU A 271 -9.57 -29.02 -17.56
N TRP A 272 -9.71 -29.13 -16.24
CA TRP A 272 -8.70 -28.69 -15.32
C TRP A 272 -7.63 -29.75 -15.07
N ARG A 273 -6.60 -29.76 -15.92
CA ARG A 273 -5.58 -30.81 -16.05
C ARG A 273 -4.17 -30.32 -15.81
N HIS A 274 -3.99 -29.47 -14.80
CA HIS A 274 -2.70 -28.83 -14.56
C HIS A 274 -1.71 -29.78 -13.85
N PRO A 275 -0.49 -30.04 -14.42
CA PRO A 275 0.43 -31.08 -13.92
C PRO A 275 1.04 -30.79 -12.53
N ARG A 276 0.94 -29.54 -12.07
CA ARG A 276 1.44 -29.14 -10.75
C ARG A 276 0.39 -29.16 -9.66
N LEU A 277 -0.89 -29.30 -9.99
CA LEU A 277 -1.92 -29.52 -9.00
C LEU A 277 -1.83 -30.95 -8.47
N LYS A 278 -2.00 -31.09 -7.17
CA LYS A 278 -2.02 -32.38 -6.46
C LYS A 278 -3.16 -32.42 -5.46
N ALA A 279 -3.64 -33.63 -5.15
CA ALA A 279 -4.57 -33.85 -4.06
C ALA A 279 -4.03 -33.26 -2.74
N GLY A 280 -4.90 -32.68 -1.95
CA GLY A 280 -4.59 -32.00 -0.69
C GLY A 280 -4.23 -30.52 -0.84
N MET A 281 -3.88 -30.04 -2.04
CA MET A 281 -3.60 -28.61 -2.25
C MET A 281 -4.85 -27.76 -2.09
N VAL A 282 -4.63 -26.48 -1.77
CA VAL A 282 -5.67 -25.44 -1.73
C VAL A 282 -5.47 -24.50 -2.89
N PHE A 283 -6.54 -24.19 -3.62
CA PHE A 283 -6.52 -23.29 -4.76
C PHE A 283 -7.39 -22.08 -4.47
N ALA A 284 -6.82 -20.89 -4.50
CA ALA A 284 -7.52 -19.62 -4.36
C ALA A 284 -7.83 -19.06 -5.73
N ALA A 285 -9.05 -19.34 -6.22
CA ALA A 285 -9.53 -18.93 -7.53
C ALA A 285 -10.09 -17.50 -7.52
N ARG A 286 -9.80 -16.71 -8.56
CA ARG A 286 -10.15 -15.29 -8.65
C ARG A 286 -10.36 -14.82 -10.08
N THR A 287 -10.82 -13.57 -10.25
CA THR A 287 -10.98 -12.90 -11.55
C THR A 287 -9.94 -11.81 -11.77
N GLY A 288 -9.23 -11.38 -10.73
CA GLY A 288 -8.39 -10.17 -10.76
C GLY A 288 -9.18 -8.87 -10.69
N PHE A 289 -10.50 -8.91 -10.56
CA PHE A 289 -11.34 -7.73 -10.33
C PHE A 289 -11.11 -7.19 -8.92
N ARG A 290 -10.64 -5.94 -8.82
CA ARG A 290 -10.31 -5.25 -7.57
C ARG A 290 -11.12 -3.97 -7.42
N PRO A 291 -12.38 -4.07 -6.97
CA PRO A 291 -13.28 -2.93 -6.95
C PRO A 291 -12.86 -1.85 -5.95
N GLN A 292 -12.29 -2.23 -4.80
CA GLN A 292 -11.99 -1.29 -3.72
C GLN A 292 -10.99 -1.83 -2.70
N PRO A 293 -10.19 -0.93 -2.05
CA PRO A 293 -9.30 -1.32 -0.94
C PRO A 293 -10.05 -1.52 0.38
N GLY A 294 -9.39 -2.14 1.36
CA GLY A 294 -9.87 -2.24 2.74
C GLY A 294 -9.89 -0.89 3.46
N LEU A 295 -8.86 -0.06 3.21
CA LEU A 295 -8.81 1.34 3.64
C LEU A 295 -8.45 2.21 2.44
N PHE A 296 -9.15 3.33 2.29
CA PHE A 296 -8.85 4.34 1.30
C PHE A 296 -8.52 5.68 1.96
N VAL A 297 -7.33 6.22 1.66
CA VAL A 297 -6.88 7.52 2.16
C VAL A 297 -6.63 8.43 0.97
N THR A 298 -7.26 9.59 0.92
CA THR A 298 -7.07 10.54 -0.16
C THR A 298 -7.00 11.98 0.35
N ASP A 299 -6.20 12.81 -0.32
CA ASP A 299 -6.11 14.27 -0.11
C ASP A 299 -5.93 14.68 1.37
N SER A 300 -5.30 13.83 2.15
CA SER A 300 -5.17 13.95 3.60
C SER A 300 -3.72 14.23 4.01
N ARG A 301 -3.54 14.66 5.26
CA ARG A 301 -2.21 14.95 5.82
C ARG A 301 -2.06 14.43 7.24
N GLY A 302 -0.89 13.83 7.53
CA GLY A 302 -0.54 13.40 8.89
C GLY A 302 -1.42 12.25 9.37
N VAL A 303 -1.69 11.26 8.50
CA VAL A 303 -2.50 10.08 8.82
C VAL A 303 -1.65 9.04 9.55
N ARG A 304 -2.18 8.48 10.63
CA ARG A 304 -1.56 7.40 11.40
C ARG A 304 -2.47 6.18 11.45
N LEU A 305 -1.91 5.02 11.13
CA LEU A 305 -2.58 3.73 11.21
C LEU A 305 -1.75 2.83 12.15
N GLU A 306 -2.23 2.62 13.38
CA GLU A 306 -1.49 1.89 14.41
C GLU A 306 -2.26 0.67 14.90
N ALA A 307 -1.61 -0.50 14.88
CA ALA A 307 -2.21 -1.77 15.27
C ALA A 307 -3.52 -2.06 14.52
N ILE A 308 -3.49 -1.86 13.19
CA ILE A 308 -4.58 -2.23 12.30
C ILE A 308 -4.27 -3.60 11.70
N THR A 309 -5.28 -4.46 11.62
CA THR A 309 -5.17 -5.75 10.95
C THR A 309 -6.21 -5.87 9.85
N VAL A 310 -5.80 -6.24 8.64
CA VAL A 310 -6.69 -6.55 7.51
C VAL A 310 -6.55 -8.04 7.21
N HIS A 311 -7.63 -8.79 7.41
CA HIS A 311 -7.67 -10.21 7.07
C HIS A 311 -8.11 -10.47 5.64
N TYR A 312 -8.92 -9.57 5.08
CA TYR A 312 -9.31 -9.62 3.67
C TYR A 312 -9.67 -8.22 3.16
N ALA A 313 -9.39 -7.98 1.87
CA ALA A 313 -9.89 -6.85 1.10
C ALA A 313 -10.09 -7.25 -0.37
N GLU A 314 -11.12 -6.69 -1.02
CA GLU A 314 -11.49 -6.96 -2.42
C GLU A 314 -10.55 -6.28 -3.45
N GLY A 315 -9.57 -5.55 -3.00
CA GLY A 315 -8.48 -4.94 -3.74
C GLY A 315 -7.23 -4.95 -2.87
N MET A 316 -6.66 -3.78 -2.64
CA MET A 316 -5.51 -3.60 -1.74
C MET A 316 -5.95 -3.53 -0.28
N GLY A 317 -5.08 -3.91 0.65
CA GLY A 317 -5.37 -3.75 2.08
C GLY A 317 -5.51 -2.27 2.47
N LEU A 318 -4.58 -1.44 1.98
CA LEU A 318 -4.61 0.02 2.05
C LEU A 318 -4.23 0.61 0.70
N LEU A 319 -4.99 1.59 0.23
CA LEU A 319 -4.53 2.51 -0.81
C LEU A 319 -4.56 3.95 -0.29
N ALA A 320 -3.42 4.64 -0.38
CA ALA A 320 -3.31 6.07 -0.13
C ALA A 320 -2.92 6.80 -1.41
N GLN A 321 -3.70 7.81 -1.79
CA GLN A 321 -3.36 8.67 -2.93
C GLN A 321 -3.36 10.14 -2.52
N ASN A 322 -2.48 10.94 -3.12
CA ASN A 322 -2.39 12.39 -2.91
C ASN A 322 -2.27 12.80 -1.43
N THR A 323 -1.74 11.92 -0.59
CA THR A 323 -1.66 12.10 0.87
C THR A 323 -0.26 12.54 1.27
N GLU A 324 -0.18 13.47 2.21
CA GLU A 324 1.08 13.96 2.78
C GLU A 324 1.28 13.40 4.19
N ASP A 325 2.45 12.78 4.43
CA ASP A 325 2.83 12.22 5.72
C ASP A 325 1.86 11.13 6.22
N ILE A 326 2.10 9.90 5.82
CA ILE A 326 1.34 8.73 6.27
C ILE A 326 2.25 7.73 7.00
N TYR A 327 1.84 7.30 8.18
CA TYR A 327 2.60 6.45 9.09
C TYR A 327 1.81 5.21 9.47
N LEU A 328 2.34 4.04 9.10
CA LEU A 328 1.81 2.73 9.45
C LEU A 328 2.75 2.08 10.47
N ARG A 329 2.20 1.67 11.60
CA ARG A 329 2.93 0.93 12.62
C ARG A 329 2.08 -0.23 13.11
N TYR A 330 2.64 -1.45 13.09
CA TYR A 330 1.87 -2.68 13.33
C TYR A 330 0.62 -2.76 12.43
N PHE A 331 0.75 -2.30 11.18
CA PHE A 331 -0.29 -2.45 10.17
C PHE A 331 -0.11 -3.80 9.50
N ASN A 332 -1.00 -4.73 9.80
CA ASN A 332 -0.86 -6.11 9.37
C ASN A 332 -1.88 -6.45 8.28
N VAL A 333 -1.42 -7.09 7.21
CA VAL A 333 -2.26 -7.81 6.26
C VAL A 333 -1.89 -9.28 6.41
N MET A 334 -2.73 -10.05 7.09
CA MET A 334 -2.37 -11.39 7.53
C MET A 334 -3.55 -12.33 7.56
N LEU A 335 -3.27 -13.62 7.42
CA LEU A 335 -4.29 -14.65 7.51
C LEU A 335 -5.04 -14.59 8.84
N ARG A 336 -6.36 -14.87 8.81
CA ARG A 336 -7.18 -14.91 10.03
C ARG A 336 -6.75 -16.09 10.90
N PRO A 337 -6.27 -15.86 12.11
CA PRO A 337 -5.90 -16.95 13.02
C PRO A 337 -7.14 -17.70 13.53
N GLY A 338 -7.01 -19.00 13.73
CA GLY A 338 -8.09 -19.82 14.30
C GLY A 338 -9.30 -20.06 13.39
N ALA A 339 -9.31 -19.57 12.14
CA ALA A 339 -10.35 -19.88 11.18
C ALA A 339 -10.35 -21.39 10.84
N THR A 340 -11.54 -22.01 10.82
CA THR A 340 -11.72 -23.42 10.47
C THR A 340 -12.82 -23.54 9.41
N PRO A 341 -12.48 -23.99 8.19
CA PRO A 341 -11.13 -24.18 7.66
C PRO A 341 -10.35 -22.86 7.51
N SER A 342 -9.01 -22.97 7.49
CA SER A 342 -8.14 -21.79 7.33
C SER A 342 -8.27 -21.17 5.95
N ARG A 343 -8.21 -19.85 5.85
CA ARG A 343 -7.98 -19.13 4.58
C ARG A 343 -6.50 -19.17 4.20
N TYR A 344 -6.22 -19.14 2.88
CA TYR A 344 -4.87 -19.17 2.32
C TYR A 344 -4.52 -17.89 1.57
N PHE A 345 -5.35 -16.89 1.65
CA PHE A 345 -5.20 -15.59 0.99
C PHE A 345 -5.63 -14.44 1.94
N THR A 346 -5.18 -13.25 1.64
CA THR A 346 -5.56 -12.01 2.33
C THR A 346 -6.20 -11.01 1.37
N THR A 347 -5.42 -10.24 0.60
CA THR A 347 -5.94 -9.21 -0.31
C THR A 347 -5.95 -9.68 -1.77
N GLU A 348 -6.88 -9.18 -2.58
CA GLU A 348 -6.94 -9.45 -4.02
C GLU A 348 -5.74 -8.83 -4.77
N ALA A 349 -5.14 -7.78 -4.23
CA ALA A 349 -3.97 -7.09 -4.74
C ALA A 349 -2.95 -6.83 -3.61
N ASP A 350 -2.28 -5.67 -3.61
CA ASP A 350 -1.20 -5.37 -2.66
C ASP A 350 -1.68 -5.26 -1.21
N ALA A 351 -0.78 -5.47 -0.27
CA ALA A 351 -1.10 -5.14 1.13
C ALA A 351 -1.22 -3.62 1.32
N THR A 352 -0.28 -2.84 0.78
CA THR A 352 -0.26 -1.38 0.89
C THR A 352 0.18 -0.72 -0.42
N HIS A 353 -0.47 0.38 -0.80
CA HIS A 353 -0.21 1.04 -2.06
C HIS A 353 -0.28 2.57 -1.92
N PHE A 354 0.71 3.30 -2.45
CA PHE A 354 0.85 4.74 -2.27
C PHE A 354 1.08 5.42 -3.62
N VAL A 355 0.11 6.22 -4.07
CA VAL A 355 0.14 6.89 -5.38
C VAL A 355 0.11 8.40 -5.24
N GLY A 356 1.09 9.09 -5.84
CA GLY A 356 1.13 10.55 -5.81
C GLY A 356 1.19 11.14 -4.40
N CYS A 357 1.65 10.38 -3.42
CA CYS A 357 1.87 10.83 -2.05
C CYS A 357 3.09 11.76 -1.96
N ARG A 358 3.22 12.50 -0.85
CA ARG A 358 4.35 13.39 -0.56
C ARG A 358 4.69 13.38 0.92
N GLY A 359 5.77 14.10 1.30
CA GLY A 359 6.29 14.03 2.67
C GLY A 359 6.90 12.67 2.95
N THR A 360 6.44 11.97 3.97
CA THR A 360 6.94 10.68 4.41
C THR A 360 5.88 9.59 4.30
N VAL A 361 6.22 8.48 3.67
CA VAL A 361 5.53 7.18 3.79
C VAL A 361 6.38 6.30 4.69
N SER A 362 5.86 5.92 5.85
CA SER A 362 6.55 5.07 6.81
C SER A 362 5.74 3.83 7.12
N VAL A 363 6.35 2.64 6.94
CA VAL A 363 5.74 1.34 7.25
C VAL A 363 6.71 0.57 8.12
N GLN A 364 6.32 0.34 9.38
CA GLN A 364 7.21 -0.23 10.38
C GLN A 364 6.52 -1.28 11.26
N HIS A 365 7.29 -2.29 11.70
CA HIS A 365 6.84 -3.35 12.62
C HIS A 365 5.56 -4.06 12.14
N SER A 366 5.43 -4.27 10.84
CA SER A 366 4.21 -4.76 10.19
C SER A 366 4.42 -6.16 9.61
N ARG A 367 3.32 -6.88 9.40
CA ARG A 367 3.32 -8.24 8.85
C ARG A 367 2.44 -8.30 7.61
N PHE A 368 3.00 -8.78 6.51
CA PHE A 368 2.34 -8.91 5.21
C PHE A 368 2.47 -10.34 4.70
N GLU A 369 1.36 -11.05 4.55
CA GLU A 369 1.39 -12.45 4.14
C GLU A 369 0.23 -12.83 3.23
N ASN A 370 0.50 -13.73 2.27
CA ASN A 370 -0.49 -14.34 1.39
C ASN A 370 -1.34 -13.35 0.59
N MET A 371 -0.81 -12.16 0.26
CA MET A 371 -1.43 -11.23 -0.69
C MET A 371 -1.37 -11.80 -2.09
N MET A 372 -2.34 -11.43 -2.94
CA MET A 372 -2.35 -11.81 -4.35
C MET A 372 -1.50 -10.88 -5.23
N ASP A 373 -0.77 -9.94 -4.62
CA ASP A 373 0.24 -9.08 -5.25
C ASP A 373 1.31 -8.63 -4.24
N ASP A 374 1.86 -7.41 -4.34
CA ASP A 374 2.99 -6.92 -3.57
C ASP A 374 2.65 -6.63 -2.08
N ALA A 375 3.65 -6.60 -1.21
CA ALA A 375 3.42 -6.10 0.15
C ALA A 375 3.34 -4.57 0.18
N MET A 376 4.11 -3.88 -0.66
CA MET A 376 4.04 -2.43 -0.79
C MET A 376 4.39 -1.99 -2.21
N ASN A 377 3.61 -1.04 -2.75
CA ASN A 377 3.96 -0.31 -3.97
C ASN A 377 3.91 1.20 -3.70
N VAL A 378 4.92 1.95 -4.17
CA VAL A 378 5.02 3.41 -4.04
C VAL A 378 5.42 4.01 -5.37
N HIS A 379 4.56 4.83 -5.96
CA HIS A 379 4.87 5.45 -7.26
C HIS A 379 4.08 6.75 -7.51
N GLY A 380 4.51 7.52 -8.49
CA GLY A 380 3.71 8.53 -9.17
C GLY A 380 3.10 7.96 -10.45
N VAL A 381 2.42 8.80 -11.24
CA VAL A 381 1.83 8.42 -12.52
C VAL A 381 2.40 9.28 -13.63
N TYR A 382 2.88 8.65 -14.71
CA TYR A 382 3.22 9.36 -15.94
C TYR A 382 1.96 9.69 -16.74
N LEU A 383 1.89 10.92 -17.27
CA LEU A 383 0.95 11.26 -18.33
C LEU A 383 1.68 11.30 -19.67
N LYS A 384 1.22 10.52 -20.65
CA LYS A 384 1.76 10.61 -22.02
C LYS A 384 1.33 11.91 -22.67
N VAL A 385 2.27 12.68 -23.19
CA VAL A 385 1.98 13.88 -23.95
C VAL A 385 1.37 13.49 -25.29
N VAL A 386 0.13 13.92 -25.54
CA VAL A 386 -0.60 13.60 -26.77
C VAL A 386 -0.64 14.79 -27.74
N ARG A 387 -0.55 16.05 -27.23
CA ARG A 387 -0.44 17.25 -28.06
C ARG A 387 0.05 18.45 -27.26
N ARG A 388 0.55 19.45 -27.99
CA ARG A 388 0.96 20.75 -27.45
C ARG A 388 -0.05 21.82 -27.87
N GLU A 389 -0.44 22.68 -26.94
CA GLU A 389 -1.33 23.83 -27.17
C GLU A 389 -0.70 25.12 -26.61
N GLY A 390 0.05 25.84 -27.44
CA GLY A 390 0.78 27.02 -26.98
C GLY A 390 1.83 26.70 -25.90
N ASN A 391 1.63 27.22 -24.67
CA ASN A 391 2.46 26.93 -23.49
C ASN A 391 1.87 25.84 -22.60
N ALA A 392 0.91 25.08 -23.11
CA ALA A 392 0.33 23.93 -22.43
C ALA A 392 0.67 22.62 -23.14
N LEU A 393 0.65 21.52 -22.37
CA LEU A 393 0.71 20.16 -22.86
C LEU A 393 -0.54 19.41 -22.43
N VAL A 394 -1.11 18.64 -23.34
CA VAL A 394 -2.18 17.71 -22.98
C VAL A 394 -1.56 16.37 -22.70
N GLY A 395 -1.68 15.96 -21.45
CA GLY A 395 -1.25 14.68 -20.94
C GLY A 395 -2.43 13.71 -20.81
N ARG A 396 -2.21 12.44 -21.20
CA ARG A 396 -3.20 11.37 -21.13
C ARG A 396 -2.75 10.30 -20.15
N PHE A 397 -3.66 9.89 -19.27
CA PHE A 397 -3.52 8.64 -18.51
C PHE A 397 -3.61 7.46 -19.48
N MET A 398 -2.64 6.59 -19.45
CA MET A 398 -2.56 5.46 -20.38
C MET A 398 -3.11 4.16 -19.82
N HIS A 399 -3.15 4.01 -18.50
CA HIS A 399 -3.74 2.85 -17.84
C HIS A 399 -5.15 3.18 -17.32
N PRO A 400 -6.19 2.35 -17.61
CA PRO A 400 -7.56 2.64 -17.19
C PRO A 400 -7.74 2.83 -15.69
N GLN A 401 -6.99 2.11 -14.88
CA GLN A 401 -7.03 2.20 -13.41
C GLN A 401 -6.36 3.47 -12.85
N ALA A 402 -5.84 4.36 -13.69
CA ALA A 402 -5.35 5.69 -13.30
C ALA A 402 -6.29 6.83 -13.69
N TYR A 403 -7.39 6.55 -14.40
CA TYR A 403 -8.33 7.57 -14.83
C TYR A 403 -8.98 8.26 -13.63
N GLY A 404 -9.16 9.57 -13.74
CA GLY A 404 -9.80 10.38 -12.70
C GLY A 404 -8.91 10.73 -11.50
N LEU A 405 -7.66 10.26 -11.45
CA LEU A 405 -6.72 10.67 -10.42
C LEU A 405 -6.48 12.18 -10.48
N ASP A 406 -6.56 12.86 -9.35
CA ASP A 406 -6.09 14.25 -9.23
C ASP A 406 -4.56 14.26 -9.32
N TRP A 407 -4.04 14.52 -10.54
CA TRP A 407 -2.64 14.31 -10.88
C TRP A 407 -1.70 15.42 -10.40
N ALA A 408 -2.17 16.67 -10.38
CA ALA A 408 -1.34 17.81 -9.98
C ALA A 408 -2.17 18.95 -9.40
N SER A 409 -1.50 19.84 -8.67
CA SER A 409 -2.01 21.12 -8.19
C SER A 409 -1.24 22.29 -8.82
N ILE A 410 -1.83 23.48 -8.83
CA ILE A 410 -1.13 24.72 -9.23
C ILE A 410 0.10 24.89 -8.33
N GLY A 411 1.25 25.15 -8.95
CA GLY A 411 2.55 25.26 -8.27
C GLY A 411 3.37 23.98 -8.26
N ASP A 412 2.80 22.82 -8.57
CA ASP A 412 3.55 21.57 -8.65
C ASP A 412 4.65 21.65 -9.71
N SER A 413 5.78 21.01 -9.43
CA SER A 413 6.92 20.90 -10.33
C SER A 413 6.79 19.64 -11.18
N VAL A 414 6.89 19.79 -12.49
CA VAL A 414 6.72 18.72 -13.48
C VAL A 414 7.99 18.57 -14.32
N ARG A 415 8.45 17.32 -14.46
CA ARG A 415 9.56 16.94 -15.34
C ARG A 415 9.01 16.36 -16.64
N LEU A 416 9.63 16.75 -17.77
CA LEU A 416 9.42 16.12 -19.07
C LEU A 416 10.45 15.00 -19.24
N VAL A 417 10.00 13.81 -19.63
CA VAL A 417 10.88 12.70 -19.96
C VAL A 417 10.52 12.09 -21.31
N THR A 418 11.54 11.67 -22.06
CA THR A 418 11.35 10.89 -23.28
C THR A 418 10.90 9.47 -22.92
N THR A 419 9.99 8.88 -23.72
CA THR A 419 9.46 7.55 -23.39
C THR A 419 10.35 6.40 -23.86
N THR A 420 11.30 6.66 -24.76
CA THR A 420 12.16 5.62 -25.36
C THR A 420 13.42 5.34 -24.54
N ASP A 421 14.03 6.38 -23.97
CA ASP A 421 15.29 6.29 -23.24
C ASP A 421 15.23 6.95 -21.84
N ILE A 422 14.05 7.40 -21.42
CA ILE A 422 13.75 8.04 -20.11
C ILE A 422 14.78 9.15 -19.78
N GLN A 423 15.03 10.03 -20.74
CA GLN A 423 15.89 11.20 -20.52
C GLN A 423 15.07 12.43 -20.20
N GLN A 424 15.50 13.20 -19.22
CA GLN A 424 14.89 14.49 -18.91
C GLN A 424 15.10 15.49 -20.05
N LEU A 425 14.03 16.16 -20.47
CA LEU A 425 14.05 17.22 -21.45
C LEU A 425 13.85 18.61 -20.79
N GLY A 426 14.87 19.42 -20.82
CA GLY A 426 14.86 20.75 -20.17
C GLY A 426 14.87 20.69 -18.64
N ALA A 427 14.67 21.86 -18.02
CA ALA A 427 14.49 21.97 -16.58
C ALA A 427 13.05 21.62 -16.18
N PRO A 428 12.79 21.25 -14.91
CA PRO A 428 11.42 21.10 -14.41
C PRO A 428 10.59 22.39 -14.57
N LEU A 429 9.31 22.24 -14.86
CA LEU A 429 8.35 23.31 -15.11
C LEU A 429 7.31 23.38 -14.00
N ARG A 430 6.83 24.57 -13.64
CA ARG A 430 5.78 24.76 -12.64
C ARG A 430 4.41 24.82 -13.29
N VAL A 431 3.47 24.08 -12.73
CA VAL A 431 2.06 24.09 -13.16
C VAL A 431 1.43 25.43 -12.81
N SER A 432 0.87 26.14 -13.79
CA SER A 432 0.13 27.39 -13.60
C SER A 432 -1.38 27.24 -13.78
N ASN A 433 -1.84 26.24 -14.57
CA ASN A 433 -3.25 25.91 -14.73
C ASN A 433 -3.43 24.44 -15.11
N ILE A 434 -4.58 23.86 -14.74
CA ILE A 434 -4.97 22.49 -15.08
C ILE A 434 -6.43 22.50 -15.53
N GLU A 435 -6.70 21.94 -16.69
CA GLU A 435 -8.04 21.80 -17.25
C GLU A 435 -8.30 20.33 -17.60
N VAL A 436 -9.46 19.82 -17.22
CA VAL A 436 -9.90 18.47 -17.64
C VAL A 436 -10.47 18.58 -19.05
N VAL A 437 -9.89 17.86 -20.00
CA VAL A 437 -10.24 17.93 -21.43
C VAL A 437 -11.28 16.87 -21.81
N ASP A 438 -11.07 15.65 -21.35
CA ASP A 438 -11.94 14.51 -21.65
C ASP A 438 -12.40 13.84 -20.34
N ARG A 439 -13.70 13.95 -20.07
CA ARG A 439 -14.37 13.28 -18.94
C ARG A 439 -15.23 12.15 -19.47
N ALA A 440 -14.83 10.93 -19.21
CA ALA A 440 -15.78 9.83 -19.20
C ALA A 440 -16.54 9.89 -17.86
N LYS A 441 -17.87 10.00 -17.90
CA LYS A 441 -18.72 10.17 -16.69
C LYS A 441 -18.50 9.06 -15.65
N ASP A 442 -18.23 7.85 -16.11
CA ASP A 442 -18.17 6.67 -15.25
C ASP A 442 -16.74 6.24 -14.90
N THR A 443 -15.72 6.71 -15.61
CA THR A 443 -14.32 6.29 -15.43
C THR A 443 -13.36 7.40 -15.01
N GLY A 444 -13.84 8.65 -14.92
CA GLY A 444 -13.01 9.81 -14.59
C GLY A 444 -12.29 10.43 -15.79
N ALA A 445 -11.49 11.46 -15.52
CA ALA A 445 -10.74 12.18 -16.53
C ALA A 445 -9.66 11.29 -17.15
N LYS A 446 -9.56 11.30 -18.49
CA LYS A 446 -8.50 10.62 -19.25
C LYS A 446 -7.41 11.57 -19.71
N GLU A 447 -7.75 12.83 -19.98
CA GLU A 447 -6.83 13.85 -20.48
C GLU A 447 -6.90 15.11 -19.63
N LEU A 448 -5.72 15.62 -19.31
CA LEU A 448 -5.52 16.89 -18.60
C LEU A 448 -4.70 17.81 -19.47
N LYS A 449 -5.17 19.05 -19.65
CA LYS A 449 -4.39 20.14 -20.24
C LYS A 449 -3.69 20.87 -19.11
N ILE A 450 -2.35 20.85 -19.16
CA ILE A 450 -1.49 21.41 -18.12
C ILE A 450 -0.74 22.59 -18.73
N THR A 451 -0.98 23.79 -18.21
CA THR A 451 -0.27 25.01 -18.58
C THR A 451 0.87 25.26 -17.59
N PHE A 452 1.99 25.69 -18.09
CA PHE A 452 3.19 25.95 -17.30
C PHE A 452 3.50 27.43 -17.15
N ALA A 453 4.09 27.82 -16.03
CA ALA A 453 4.54 29.19 -15.77
C ALA A 453 5.76 29.54 -16.63
N GLU A 454 6.68 28.61 -16.80
CA GLU A 454 7.86 28.74 -17.64
C GLU A 454 7.53 28.43 -19.11
N ARG A 455 8.33 28.93 -20.05
CA ARG A 455 8.20 28.57 -21.46
C ARG A 455 8.61 27.13 -21.70
N LEU A 456 7.82 26.42 -22.47
CA LEU A 456 8.14 25.06 -22.88
C LEU A 456 9.47 24.99 -23.65
N PRO A 457 10.31 23.95 -23.44
CA PRO A 457 11.52 23.73 -24.21
C PRO A 457 11.26 23.75 -25.72
N ARG A 458 12.23 24.29 -26.49
CA ARG A 458 12.13 24.38 -27.97
C ARG A 458 12.22 23.01 -28.63
N GLU A 459 12.85 22.08 -27.97
CA GLU A 459 13.11 20.71 -28.42
C GLU A 459 11.83 19.84 -28.47
N ILE A 460 10.73 20.29 -27.85
CA ILE A 460 9.44 19.58 -27.91
C ILE A 460 8.93 19.63 -29.36
N SER A 461 8.97 18.50 -30.01
CA SER A 461 8.46 18.32 -31.37
C SER A 461 7.52 17.11 -31.45
N PRO A 462 6.64 17.02 -32.45
CA PRO A 462 5.76 15.86 -32.65
C PRO A 462 6.51 14.53 -32.89
N ARG A 463 7.82 14.61 -33.17
CA ARG A 463 8.68 13.42 -33.42
C ARG A 463 9.22 12.81 -32.12
N ILE A 464 9.12 13.51 -30.98
CA ILE A 464 9.65 13.05 -29.70
C ILE A 464 8.47 12.63 -28.84
N SER A 465 8.40 11.35 -28.51
CA SER A 465 7.42 10.82 -27.55
C SER A 465 7.81 11.21 -26.12
N LEU A 466 6.92 11.90 -25.41
CA LEU A 466 7.18 12.46 -24.09
C LEU A 466 6.12 12.01 -23.07
N SER A 467 6.56 11.94 -21.83
CA SER A 467 5.68 11.80 -20.65
C SER A 467 5.96 12.93 -19.65
N LEU A 468 4.93 13.29 -18.89
CA LEU A 468 4.98 14.22 -17.77
C LEU A 468 5.11 13.44 -16.47
N GLU A 469 6.02 13.86 -15.59
CA GLU A 469 6.19 13.32 -14.25
C GLU A 469 6.03 14.43 -13.21
N ASN A 470 5.15 14.23 -12.22
CA ASN A 470 4.97 15.18 -11.14
C ASN A 470 6.00 14.95 -10.03
N LEU A 471 6.96 15.86 -9.89
CA LEU A 471 8.03 15.79 -8.89
C LEU A 471 7.60 16.26 -7.49
N SER A 472 6.50 16.98 -7.37
CA SER A 472 5.97 17.47 -6.09
C SER A 472 5.23 16.37 -5.32
N ARG A 473 4.72 15.37 -6.02
CA ARG A 473 3.98 14.25 -5.45
C ARG A 473 4.85 13.00 -5.39
N THR A 474 5.94 13.10 -4.63
CA THR A 474 6.95 12.05 -4.44
C THR A 474 7.37 11.99 -2.97
N PRO A 475 7.11 10.89 -2.24
CA PRO A 475 7.42 10.78 -0.83
C PRO A 475 8.84 10.26 -0.58
N SER A 476 9.39 10.55 0.60
CA SER A 476 10.45 9.74 1.20
C SER A 476 9.83 8.47 1.79
N VAL A 477 10.56 7.35 1.75
CA VAL A 477 10.05 6.04 2.19
C VAL A 477 10.92 5.46 3.29
N ILE A 478 10.27 5.03 4.38
CA ILE A 478 10.87 4.24 5.46
C ILE A 478 10.10 2.92 5.53
N PHE A 479 10.80 1.81 5.31
CA PHE A 479 10.27 0.47 5.39
C PHE A 479 11.19 -0.37 6.28
N SER A 480 10.80 -0.58 7.56
CA SER A 480 11.68 -1.21 8.54
C SER A 480 10.97 -2.15 9.51
N ASP A 481 11.71 -3.17 9.95
CA ASP A 481 11.25 -4.15 10.94
C ASP A 481 9.96 -4.88 10.52
N ASN A 482 9.79 -5.15 9.22
CA ASN A 482 8.61 -5.81 8.68
C ASN A 482 8.89 -7.27 8.32
N LEU A 483 7.84 -8.10 8.39
CA LEU A 483 7.81 -9.46 7.85
C LEU A 483 6.96 -9.50 6.60
N ILE A 484 7.52 -9.94 5.48
CA ILE A 484 6.84 -10.15 4.20
C ILE A 484 7.00 -11.61 3.82
N ARG A 485 5.90 -12.33 3.57
CA ARG A 485 6.01 -13.73 3.19
C ARG A 485 4.84 -14.28 2.37
N TYR A 486 5.15 -15.31 1.58
CA TYR A 486 4.20 -16.17 0.87
C TYR A 486 3.25 -15.40 -0.05
N ASN A 487 3.65 -14.21 -0.50
CA ASN A 487 2.84 -13.42 -1.42
C ASN A 487 3.19 -13.69 -2.88
N ARG A 488 2.24 -13.41 -3.74
CA ARG A 488 2.43 -13.36 -5.19
C ARG A 488 3.21 -12.10 -5.55
N ALA A 489 3.93 -12.16 -6.66
CA ALA A 489 4.71 -11.07 -7.26
C ALA A 489 5.90 -10.61 -6.41
N ARG A 490 5.99 -9.35 -5.98
CA ARG A 490 7.19 -8.79 -5.34
C ARG A 490 6.98 -8.59 -3.85
N GLY A 491 8.09 -8.49 -3.11
CA GLY A 491 8.03 -8.02 -1.74
C GLY A 491 7.59 -6.56 -1.73
N ILE A 492 8.45 -5.67 -2.24
CA ILE A 492 8.14 -4.24 -2.36
C ILE A 492 8.57 -3.68 -3.71
N LEU A 493 7.78 -2.72 -4.23
CA LEU A 493 8.05 -1.92 -5.42
C LEU A 493 8.09 -0.44 -5.04
N ILE A 494 9.20 0.25 -5.28
CA ILE A 494 9.37 1.65 -4.85
C ILE A 494 9.91 2.50 -5.99
N ASN A 495 9.15 3.50 -6.40
CA ASN A 495 9.51 4.48 -7.40
C ASN A 495 9.35 5.90 -6.83
N THR A 496 10.43 6.48 -6.33
CA THR A 496 10.48 7.87 -5.84
C THR A 496 11.89 8.44 -5.96
N PRO A 497 12.06 9.72 -6.35
CA PRO A 497 13.36 10.38 -6.35
C PRO A 497 13.84 10.83 -4.97
N ARG A 498 13.05 10.57 -3.92
CA ARG A 498 13.37 10.95 -2.54
C ARG A 498 14.17 9.86 -1.82
N GLN A 499 14.42 10.07 -0.55
CA GLN A 499 15.11 9.09 0.29
C GLN A 499 14.30 7.81 0.45
N VAL A 500 14.97 6.66 0.32
CA VAL A 500 14.41 5.34 0.57
C VAL A 500 15.29 4.60 1.58
N ARG A 501 14.70 4.12 2.66
CA ARG A 501 15.36 3.33 3.70
C ARG A 501 14.59 2.03 3.90
N ILE A 502 15.25 0.91 3.55
CA ILE A 502 14.72 -0.45 3.65
C ILE A 502 15.63 -1.19 4.62
N THR A 503 15.22 -1.30 5.88
CA THR A 503 16.12 -1.79 6.93
C THR A 503 15.46 -2.83 7.82
N ASP A 504 16.24 -3.85 8.20
CA ASP A 504 15.90 -4.80 9.25
C ASP A 504 14.59 -5.59 8.97
N ASN A 505 14.28 -5.84 7.68
CA ASN A 505 13.11 -6.60 7.27
C ASN A 505 13.46 -8.08 7.01
N LEU A 506 12.45 -8.95 7.17
CA LEU A 506 12.50 -10.34 6.71
C LEU A 506 11.59 -10.50 5.49
N PHE A 507 12.20 -10.84 4.34
CA PHE A 507 11.50 -11.27 3.13
C PHE A 507 11.62 -12.80 3.05
N ASP A 508 10.50 -13.49 3.18
CA ASP A 508 10.44 -14.93 3.36
C ASP A 508 9.56 -15.57 2.27
N HIS A 509 10.15 -16.36 1.37
CA HIS A 509 9.46 -17.06 0.29
C HIS A 509 8.55 -16.15 -0.56
N VAL A 510 9.02 -14.94 -0.84
CA VAL A 510 8.37 -14.03 -1.81
C VAL A 510 8.50 -14.64 -3.20
N SER A 511 7.41 -14.68 -3.97
CA SER A 511 7.39 -15.37 -5.26
C SER A 511 8.32 -14.73 -6.30
N GLY A 512 8.39 -13.40 -6.36
CA GLY A 512 9.29 -12.66 -7.24
C GLY A 512 10.46 -12.01 -6.51
N ALA A 513 10.93 -10.84 -6.97
CA ALA A 513 11.97 -10.08 -6.29
C ALA A 513 11.52 -9.62 -4.91
N ALA A 514 12.40 -9.69 -3.92
CA ALA A 514 12.13 -9.09 -2.62
C ALA A 514 11.98 -7.57 -2.73
N ILE A 515 12.85 -6.93 -3.52
CA ILE A 515 12.85 -5.48 -3.74
C ILE A 515 12.94 -5.20 -5.24
N LEU A 516 11.99 -4.41 -5.74
CA LEU A 516 11.96 -3.95 -7.13
C LEU A 516 11.93 -2.42 -7.19
N PHE A 517 12.74 -1.84 -8.07
CA PHE A 517 12.64 -0.47 -8.54
C PHE A 517 12.38 -0.53 -10.04
N SER A 518 11.20 -0.12 -10.48
CA SER A 518 10.82 -0.24 -11.90
C SER A 518 9.92 0.92 -12.31
N THR A 519 10.46 1.86 -13.06
CA THR A 519 9.69 2.93 -13.69
C THR A 519 9.32 2.56 -15.11
N ASP A 520 8.18 3.03 -15.59
CA ASP A 520 7.63 2.65 -16.89
C ASP A 520 6.81 3.75 -17.53
N CYS A 521 7.20 4.15 -18.75
CA CYS A 521 6.43 5.06 -19.61
C CYS A 521 5.70 4.33 -20.76
N ASN A 522 5.57 3.00 -20.72
CA ASN A 522 5.14 2.19 -21.87
C ASN A 522 4.03 1.19 -21.56
N GLN A 523 3.89 0.75 -20.30
CA GLN A 523 2.91 -0.26 -19.89
C GLN A 523 2.02 0.24 -18.75
N TRP A 524 2.53 0.27 -17.51
CA TRP A 524 1.79 0.70 -16.32
C TRP A 524 1.80 2.20 -16.11
N TYR A 525 2.78 2.91 -16.71
CA TYR A 525 2.96 4.36 -16.54
C TYR A 525 3.20 4.78 -15.09
N GLU A 526 3.85 3.93 -14.30
CA GLU A 526 4.28 4.23 -12.94
C GLU A 526 5.57 5.05 -12.96
N SER A 527 5.53 6.23 -12.33
CA SER A 527 6.63 7.20 -12.36
C SER A 527 7.44 7.23 -11.08
N GLY A 528 8.68 7.64 -11.20
CA GLY A 528 9.64 7.86 -10.12
C GLY A 528 10.97 7.16 -10.36
N GLY A 529 12.07 7.91 -10.32
CA GLY A 529 13.44 7.38 -10.45
C GLY A 529 14.18 7.48 -9.14
N THR A 530 14.46 6.36 -8.50
CA THR A 530 15.05 6.30 -7.16
C THR A 530 16.50 6.77 -7.17
N GLN A 531 16.90 7.64 -6.24
CA GLN A 531 18.18 8.33 -6.28
C GLN A 531 19.02 8.25 -4.99
N ASP A 532 18.40 7.99 -3.84
CA ASP A 532 19.07 7.87 -2.53
C ASP A 532 18.45 6.70 -1.78
N VAL A 533 19.13 5.54 -1.83
CA VAL A 533 18.62 4.28 -1.29
C VAL A 533 19.60 3.65 -0.31
N VAL A 534 19.08 3.18 0.82
CA VAL A 534 19.79 2.29 1.72
C VAL A 534 18.98 1.02 1.93
N ILE A 535 19.58 -0.12 1.59
CA ILE A 535 19.06 -1.46 1.85
C ILE A 535 20.02 -2.13 2.82
N ARG A 536 19.65 -2.22 4.11
CA ARG A 536 20.56 -2.67 5.16
C ARG A 536 19.90 -3.55 6.20
N GLY A 537 20.64 -4.56 6.69
CA GLY A 537 20.20 -5.40 7.81
C GLY A 537 19.05 -6.35 7.45
N ASN A 538 18.66 -6.44 6.17
CA ASN A 538 17.54 -7.29 5.77
C ASN A 538 17.97 -8.76 5.64
N ILE A 539 17.01 -9.66 5.86
CA ILE A 539 17.15 -11.09 5.59
C ILE A 539 16.25 -11.43 4.41
N PHE A 540 16.84 -12.02 3.37
CA PHE A 540 16.14 -12.55 2.20
C PHE A 540 16.19 -14.08 2.29
N GLN A 541 15.05 -14.70 2.66
CA GLN A 541 14.93 -16.14 2.85
C GLN A 541 14.20 -16.77 1.68
N ASP A 542 14.90 -17.52 0.85
CA ASP A 542 14.35 -18.31 -0.27
C ASP A 542 13.32 -17.58 -1.13
N VAL A 543 13.63 -16.33 -1.51
CA VAL A 543 12.81 -15.52 -2.43
C VAL A 543 13.06 -15.96 -3.88
N LEU A 544 12.29 -15.45 -4.85
CA LEU A 544 12.30 -15.84 -6.27
C LEU A 544 11.77 -17.26 -6.49
N THR A 545 10.75 -17.67 -5.75
CA THR A 545 10.15 -19.00 -5.91
C THR A 545 9.33 -19.16 -7.19
N SER A 546 9.07 -18.06 -7.92
CA SER A 546 8.42 -18.04 -9.24
C SER A 546 9.02 -17.00 -10.18
N LEU A 547 8.61 -17.00 -11.44
CA LEU A 547 9.01 -16.01 -12.44
C LEU A 547 7.89 -14.99 -12.61
N TYR A 548 8.19 -13.74 -12.32
CA TYR A 548 7.29 -12.61 -12.56
C TYR A 548 7.96 -11.55 -13.42
N GLN A 549 7.15 -10.67 -13.96
CA GLN A 549 7.55 -9.53 -14.75
C GLN A 549 8.55 -8.65 -13.96
N PHE A 550 9.68 -8.28 -14.58
CA PHE A 550 10.75 -7.44 -14.00
C PHE A 550 11.48 -8.03 -12.79
N THR A 551 11.25 -9.29 -12.43
CA THR A 551 11.87 -9.94 -11.28
C THR A 551 12.92 -10.93 -11.70
N THR A 552 14.17 -10.47 -11.85
CA THR A 552 15.28 -11.23 -12.40
C THR A 552 16.42 -11.46 -11.41
N ALA A 553 16.29 -10.93 -10.20
CA ALA A 553 17.19 -11.15 -9.06
C ALA A 553 16.43 -10.85 -7.75
N VAL A 554 17.01 -11.21 -6.60
CA VAL A 554 16.48 -10.91 -5.27
C VAL A 554 16.22 -9.41 -5.11
N ILE A 555 17.17 -8.58 -5.55
CA ILE A 555 17.02 -7.13 -5.67
C ILE A 555 17.11 -6.80 -7.16
N SER A 556 16.04 -6.21 -7.71
CA SER A 556 15.93 -5.85 -9.11
C SER A 556 15.75 -4.34 -9.28
N ILE A 557 16.61 -3.68 -10.04
CA ILE A 557 16.47 -2.31 -10.51
C ILE A 557 16.25 -2.40 -12.02
N HIS A 558 14.99 -2.50 -12.43
CA HIS A 558 14.62 -2.93 -13.77
C HIS A 558 13.61 -1.97 -14.42
N PRO A 559 14.04 -0.73 -14.78
CA PRO A 559 13.19 0.19 -15.53
C PRO A 559 12.90 -0.35 -16.94
N ILE A 560 11.77 0.03 -17.52
CA ILE A 560 11.48 -0.27 -18.92
C ILE A 560 12.01 0.86 -19.78
N ILE A 561 13.15 0.63 -20.39
CA ILE A 561 13.84 1.59 -21.28
C ILE A 561 14.01 0.94 -22.67
N PRO A 562 13.10 1.18 -23.63
CA PRO A 562 13.11 0.51 -24.94
C PRO A 562 14.40 0.71 -25.73
N GLU A 563 15.02 1.89 -25.64
CA GLU A 563 16.26 2.25 -26.35
C GLU A 563 17.38 2.58 -25.35
N LEU A 564 17.70 1.62 -24.48
CA LEU A 564 18.72 1.78 -23.42
C LEU A 564 20.09 2.19 -23.98
N GLU A 565 20.45 1.71 -25.16
CA GLU A 565 21.71 2.02 -25.85
C GLU A 565 21.82 3.49 -26.27
N ARG A 566 20.71 4.23 -26.38
CA ARG A 566 20.68 5.66 -26.68
C ARG A 566 20.72 6.53 -25.43
N GLN A 567 20.57 5.93 -24.26
CA GLN A 567 20.53 6.66 -23.01
C GLN A 567 21.89 7.31 -22.70
N LYS A 568 21.91 8.63 -22.53
CA LYS A 568 23.15 9.39 -22.27
C LYS A 568 23.57 9.35 -20.81
N LYS A 569 22.61 9.25 -19.90
CA LYS A 569 22.84 9.24 -18.44
C LYS A 569 21.93 8.21 -17.79
N PRO A 570 22.42 7.40 -16.86
CA PRO A 570 21.58 6.51 -16.08
C PRO A 570 20.42 7.25 -15.42
N PHE A 571 19.30 6.58 -15.30
CA PHE A 571 18.07 7.15 -14.73
C PHE A 571 18.06 7.10 -13.20
N TYR A 572 18.59 6.02 -12.63
CA TYR A 572 18.65 5.82 -11.18
C TYR A 572 20.00 6.25 -10.61
N GLY A 573 19.99 6.65 -9.33
CA GLY A 573 21.20 7.10 -8.63
C GLY A 573 21.64 8.49 -9.03
N ARG A 574 22.72 8.97 -8.41
CA ARG A 574 23.32 10.30 -8.62
C ARG A 574 24.85 10.27 -8.55
N GLY A 575 25.47 9.12 -8.67
CA GLY A 575 26.90 8.91 -8.48
C GLY A 575 27.20 8.03 -7.27
N VAL A 576 28.46 7.97 -6.89
CA VAL A 576 29.00 7.07 -5.87
C VAL A 576 28.18 7.12 -4.57
N GLY A 577 27.77 5.95 -4.07
CA GLY A 577 27.08 5.80 -2.79
C GLY A 577 25.59 6.19 -2.78
N SER A 578 25.00 6.48 -3.93
CA SER A 578 23.57 6.81 -4.00
C SER A 578 22.66 5.61 -3.74
N ILE A 579 23.05 4.41 -4.15
CA ILE A 579 22.35 3.16 -3.82
C ILE A 579 23.31 2.27 -3.04
N ARG A 580 23.01 2.06 -1.76
CA ARG A 580 23.82 1.25 -0.85
C ARG A 580 23.07 0.00 -0.45
N ILE A 581 23.70 -1.16 -0.68
CA ILE A 581 23.19 -2.49 -0.33
C ILE A 581 24.24 -3.11 0.58
N GLU A 582 23.98 -3.08 1.88
CA GLU A 582 25.01 -3.38 2.87
C GLU A 582 24.47 -4.13 4.09
N ASP A 583 25.31 -4.99 4.68
CA ASP A 583 25.03 -5.72 5.91
C ASP A 583 23.76 -6.60 5.83
N ASN A 584 23.36 -7.09 4.64
CA ASN A 584 22.19 -7.96 4.46
C ASN A 584 22.60 -9.44 4.47
N VAL A 585 21.64 -10.31 4.73
CA VAL A 585 21.80 -11.77 4.65
C VAL A 585 20.91 -12.33 3.55
N PHE A 586 21.53 -13.00 2.57
CA PHE A 586 20.85 -13.69 1.47
C PHE A 586 20.91 -15.20 1.73
N ARG A 587 19.85 -15.76 2.28
CA ARG A 587 19.62 -17.20 2.37
C ARG A 587 18.86 -17.63 1.13
N THR A 588 19.53 -18.24 0.18
CA THR A 588 18.96 -18.46 -1.15
C THR A 588 19.31 -19.81 -1.74
N PHE A 589 18.35 -20.42 -2.39
CA PHE A 589 18.52 -21.67 -3.16
C PHE A 589 19.05 -21.42 -4.58
N ASP A 590 18.97 -20.17 -5.10
CA ASP A 590 19.38 -19.83 -6.46
C ASP A 590 20.45 -18.72 -6.50
N THR A 591 20.92 -18.37 -7.69
CA THR A 591 22.13 -17.56 -7.88
C THR A 591 21.90 -16.05 -7.93
N PRO A 592 20.81 -15.50 -8.54
CA PRO A 592 20.73 -14.08 -8.86
C PRO A 592 20.43 -13.22 -7.64
N LEU A 593 21.39 -12.39 -7.23
CA LEU A 593 21.27 -11.50 -6.05
C LEU A 593 20.86 -10.09 -6.44
N LEU A 594 21.52 -9.52 -7.45
CA LEU A 594 21.30 -8.15 -7.94
C LEU A 594 21.22 -8.12 -9.46
N HIS A 595 20.15 -7.56 -10.00
CA HIS A 595 20.10 -7.12 -11.39
C HIS A 595 19.80 -5.61 -11.42
N ALA A 596 20.69 -4.83 -12.05
CA ALA A 596 20.55 -3.39 -12.13
C ALA A 596 20.71 -2.90 -13.56
N ILE A 597 19.75 -2.08 -14.00
CA ILE A 597 19.74 -1.44 -15.31
C ILE A 597 19.70 0.08 -15.12
N SER A 598 20.58 0.81 -15.83
CA SER A 598 20.57 2.28 -15.87
C SER A 598 20.77 2.92 -14.48
N VAL A 599 21.84 2.53 -13.77
CA VAL A 599 22.15 3.04 -12.42
C VAL A 599 23.49 3.76 -12.38
N ASP A 600 23.52 4.93 -11.75
CA ASP A 600 24.73 5.68 -11.43
C ASP A 600 25.01 5.63 -9.92
N GLY A 601 25.91 4.74 -9.51
CA GLY A 601 26.37 4.63 -8.14
C GLY A 601 25.69 3.52 -7.33
N ILE A 602 26.26 2.32 -7.36
CA ILE A 602 25.92 1.19 -6.50
C ILE A 602 27.10 0.87 -5.59
N THR A 603 26.84 0.75 -4.30
CA THR A 603 27.77 0.19 -3.33
C THR A 603 27.18 -1.06 -2.72
N TRP A 604 27.77 -2.21 -3.03
CA TRP A 604 27.46 -3.50 -2.45
C TRP A 604 28.58 -3.90 -1.50
N GLN A 605 28.29 -4.05 -0.20
CA GLN A 605 29.33 -4.37 0.76
C GLN A 605 28.83 -5.09 2.01
N ARG A 606 29.65 -5.96 2.57
CA ARG A 606 29.39 -6.70 3.81
C ARG A 606 28.09 -7.50 3.80
N ASN A 607 27.60 -7.85 2.61
CA ASN A 607 26.45 -8.75 2.49
C ASN A 607 26.94 -10.19 2.59
N ARG A 608 26.18 -11.02 3.29
CA ARG A 608 26.46 -12.44 3.48
C ARG A 608 25.52 -13.29 2.66
N VAL A 609 26.04 -14.25 1.93
CA VAL A 609 25.27 -15.22 1.15
C VAL A 609 25.36 -16.58 1.80
N GLU A 610 24.22 -17.14 2.16
CA GLU A 610 24.05 -18.45 2.80
C GLU A 610 23.23 -19.34 1.84
N PRO A 611 23.87 -20.28 1.11
CA PRO A 611 23.14 -21.18 0.22
C PRO A 611 22.17 -22.07 0.99
N THR A 612 20.93 -22.21 0.48
CA THR A 612 19.94 -23.17 0.98
C THR A 612 19.76 -24.32 -0.02
N GLN A 613 19.07 -25.37 0.42
CA GLN A 613 18.69 -26.52 -0.42
C GLN A 613 17.16 -26.71 -0.45
N SER A 614 16.41 -25.64 -0.13
CA SER A 614 14.95 -25.68 -0.05
C SER A 614 14.31 -26.03 -1.38
N TYR A 615 14.92 -25.55 -2.49
CA TYR A 615 14.42 -25.76 -3.85
C TYR A 615 15.56 -26.00 -4.83
N PRO A 616 15.31 -26.71 -5.95
CA PRO A 616 16.27 -26.79 -7.04
C PRO A 616 16.39 -25.45 -7.75
N LYS A 617 17.60 -25.08 -8.19
CA LYS A 617 17.85 -23.90 -9.02
C LYS A 617 17.06 -23.96 -10.32
N TYR A 618 16.51 -22.83 -10.77
CA TYR A 618 15.74 -22.81 -12.02
C TYR A 618 15.72 -21.44 -12.71
N HIS A 619 16.19 -20.40 -12.05
CA HIS A 619 16.12 -19.05 -12.59
C HIS A 619 16.99 -18.93 -13.85
N PRO A 620 16.49 -18.31 -14.95
CA PRO A 620 17.27 -18.19 -16.18
C PRO A 620 18.53 -17.33 -16.03
N ASN A 621 18.51 -16.32 -15.14
CA ASN A 621 19.69 -15.58 -14.78
C ASN A 621 20.52 -16.39 -13.75
N GLN A 622 21.72 -16.78 -14.13
CA GLN A 622 22.66 -17.53 -13.28
C GLN A 622 23.87 -16.69 -12.83
N GLN A 623 23.80 -15.37 -12.98
CA GLN A 623 24.82 -14.45 -12.48
C GLN A 623 24.39 -13.87 -11.12
N PRO A 624 25.28 -13.84 -10.10
CA PRO A 624 24.96 -13.18 -8.83
C PRO A 624 24.74 -11.67 -9.00
N TYR A 625 25.48 -11.05 -9.92
CA TYR A 625 25.36 -9.63 -10.25
C TYR A 625 25.23 -9.48 -11.77
N ARG A 626 24.16 -8.86 -12.23
CA ARG A 626 23.94 -8.49 -13.63
C ARG A 626 23.75 -6.98 -13.71
N LEU A 627 24.61 -6.30 -14.47
CA LEU A 627 24.65 -4.84 -14.57
C LEU A 627 24.57 -4.42 -16.04
N GLU A 628 23.61 -3.54 -16.37
CA GLU A 628 23.39 -3.06 -17.74
C GLU A 628 23.26 -1.53 -17.74
N GLY A 629 24.08 -0.81 -18.51
CA GLY A 629 24.06 0.65 -18.55
C GLY A 629 24.35 1.31 -17.19
N CYS A 630 25.09 0.62 -16.31
CA CYS A 630 25.47 1.10 -14.98
C CYS A 630 26.87 1.71 -14.98
N ARG A 631 27.13 2.60 -14.02
CA ARG A 631 28.45 3.16 -13.75
C ARG A 631 28.66 3.46 -12.27
N ASN A 632 29.89 3.69 -11.85
CA ASN A 632 30.24 3.94 -10.44
C ASN A 632 29.77 2.83 -9.51
N VAL A 633 29.97 1.57 -9.92
CA VAL A 633 29.57 0.38 -9.15
C VAL A 633 30.77 -0.16 -8.40
N THR A 634 30.61 -0.43 -7.11
CA THR A 634 31.59 -1.12 -6.27
C THR A 634 30.96 -2.33 -5.61
N ILE A 635 31.64 -3.47 -5.66
CA ILE A 635 31.26 -4.72 -4.99
C ILE A 635 32.40 -5.12 -4.06
N ASP A 636 32.15 -5.11 -2.75
CA ASP A 636 33.11 -5.39 -1.69
C ASP A 636 34.46 -4.64 -1.88
N GLY A 637 34.32 -3.33 -2.17
CA GLY A 637 35.45 -2.40 -2.34
C GLY A 637 36.15 -2.46 -3.68
N LYS A 638 35.79 -3.34 -4.60
CA LYS A 638 36.35 -3.42 -5.96
C LYS A 638 35.41 -2.72 -6.94
N ALA A 639 35.97 -1.95 -7.87
CA ALA A 639 35.25 -1.41 -9.01
C ALA A 639 34.77 -2.56 -9.91
N TYR A 640 33.52 -2.46 -10.39
CA TYR A 640 32.89 -3.50 -11.18
C TYR A 640 32.49 -2.98 -12.55
#